data_2d1633af88ed725ecebaa16ba0e2f36c
#
_entry.id   2d1633af88ed725ecebaa16ba0e2f36c
#
_cell.length_a   1.000
_cell.length_b   1.000
_cell.length_c   1.000
_cell.angle_alpha   90.00
_cell.angle_beta   90.00
_cell.angle_gamma   90.00
#
_symmetry.space_group_name_H-M   'P 1'
#
loop_
_entity.id
_entity.type
_entity.pdbx_description
1 polymer ?
#
loop_
_entity_poly.entity_id
_entity_poly.type
_entity_poly.pdbx_seq_one_letter_code
_entity_poly.pdbx_strand_id
1 'polypeptide(L)'
;IVVFDARRIVESLRLETGLRPELAQRIAQDIEAIVRQSALRRVTSSLLRTLIDAKLIEYGLDAEYRAHSRLGLPITDIDRIIKQANQRTTPLPLTPEGTGLEIAAAIKREYALLAVFSAPVAEAHLVGDIFIQDLGAIDRPYAIVQSPDVVKRYGFTLPNRFAASRPARHPEVLVAHLVKSSAALQGYVNGAVEWDAVNFSLAPYLDGLGERELLQVAEALMFELSATAVGRGGNLPTCVIHLDWQVPPYLAERPAIGPGGNFTGRTYQDYRSVARRFLWALFAAYRDGDGQKLPFSGIRLVLHATPQDADPEWQTLVVKACRASLERGNVWFAFDHTPDRAFLSRFGLPYAASFAEAATDEWCAAAFQAVAINLPRAAHRAAPGKVVEVFEELTRLMDIAAQSHLEKRVFLEKLLARGEDGPLALLAARRGGRPFLKLSRTTHRVCPVGLNDLTQAVTGHQLHESSVARDFGARVIAHLAAEATRLSSRHKTHFVLAESHAEGMTERFAHMDARFFPRTAADGYPLDDAYPVENYVNGAKLSPAADLSPWQRAQWEGEVQQGSLLNATTDVWLGDALPTPEQLATLVDKVRFNGLTTGLMASPEFTACSVCGHVAVGSARACAACGAPQVETLAMLTNRYSRVSGWSTAAQSERHRRVRVTGHSL
;
A
#
# COMPACT_ATOMS: atom_id res chain seq x y z
N ILE A 1 -31.83 -34.52 0.02
CA ILE A 1 -31.15 -35.78 -0.35
C ILE A 1 -31.70 -36.20 -1.69
N VAL A 2 -30.84 -36.31 -2.71
CA VAL A 2 -31.18 -36.70 -4.07
C VAL A 2 -30.48 -38.04 -4.34
N VAL A 3 -31.11 -38.91 -5.13
CA VAL A 3 -30.45 -40.15 -5.56
C VAL A 3 -29.28 -39.81 -6.47
N PHE A 4 -28.15 -40.52 -6.32
CA PHE A 4 -26.98 -40.36 -7.18
C PHE A 4 -27.35 -40.66 -8.65
N ASP A 5 -27.01 -39.74 -9.53
CA ASP A 5 -27.25 -39.83 -10.97
C ASP A 5 -26.01 -39.38 -11.73
N ALA A 6 -25.29 -40.31 -12.36
CA ALA A 6 -24.08 -40.04 -13.13
C ALA A 6 -24.30 -39.07 -14.31
N ARG A 7 -25.53 -38.97 -14.85
CA ARG A 7 -25.86 -38.00 -15.93
C ARG A 7 -25.62 -36.55 -15.49
N ARG A 8 -25.80 -36.23 -14.21
CA ARG A 8 -25.55 -34.90 -13.68
C ARG A 8 -24.05 -34.54 -13.71
N ILE A 9 -23.19 -35.56 -13.58
CA ILE A 9 -21.73 -35.36 -13.73
C ILE A 9 -21.40 -35.00 -15.18
N VAL A 10 -22.00 -35.72 -16.14
CA VAL A 10 -21.80 -35.41 -17.56
C VAL A 10 -22.27 -34.01 -17.89
N GLU A 11 -23.44 -33.61 -17.38
CA GLU A 11 -23.99 -32.28 -17.59
C GLU A 11 -23.10 -31.19 -16.99
N SER A 12 -22.65 -31.36 -15.74
CA SER A 12 -21.72 -30.44 -15.06
C SER A 12 -20.41 -30.27 -15.85
N LEU A 13 -19.77 -31.37 -16.22
CA LEU A 13 -18.53 -31.36 -17.00
C LEU A 13 -18.71 -30.63 -18.36
N ARG A 14 -19.81 -30.89 -19.07
CA ARG A 14 -20.06 -30.22 -20.34
C ARG A 14 -20.32 -28.74 -20.20
N LEU A 15 -21.10 -28.34 -19.19
CA LEU A 15 -21.44 -26.93 -18.94
C LEU A 15 -20.25 -26.11 -18.43
N GLU A 16 -19.47 -26.70 -17.53
CA GLU A 16 -18.41 -25.97 -16.83
C GLU A 16 -17.07 -26.00 -17.59
N THR A 17 -16.79 -27.10 -18.34
CA THR A 17 -15.46 -27.29 -18.98
C THR A 17 -15.54 -27.34 -20.52
N GLY A 18 -16.73 -27.52 -21.08
CA GLY A 18 -16.88 -27.71 -22.53
C GLY A 18 -16.37 -29.05 -23.04
N LEU A 19 -16.13 -30.04 -22.19
CA LEU A 19 -15.67 -31.38 -22.57
C LEU A 19 -16.60 -32.03 -23.59
N ARG A 20 -16.00 -32.80 -24.53
CA ARG A 20 -16.73 -33.61 -25.47
C ARG A 20 -17.59 -34.65 -24.72
N PRO A 21 -18.82 -34.93 -25.21
CA PRO A 21 -19.76 -35.81 -24.52
C PRO A 21 -19.19 -37.19 -24.17
N GLU A 22 -18.41 -37.77 -25.08
CA GLU A 22 -17.87 -39.14 -24.92
C GLU A 22 -16.87 -39.20 -23.75
N LEU A 23 -16.02 -38.16 -23.61
CA LEU A 23 -15.01 -38.09 -22.53
C LEU A 23 -15.70 -37.77 -21.19
N ALA A 24 -16.65 -36.84 -21.19
CA ALA A 24 -17.43 -36.53 -19.99
C ALA A 24 -18.21 -37.77 -19.48
N GLN A 25 -18.74 -38.60 -20.40
CA GLN A 25 -19.45 -39.83 -20.08
C GLN A 25 -18.50 -40.88 -19.46
N ARG A 26 -17.28 -40.99 -20.01
CA ARG A 26 -16.25 -41.92 -19.49
C ARG A 26 -15.84 -41.55 -18.06
N ILE A 27 -15.56 -40.27 -17.82
CA ILE A 27 -15.24 -39.78 -16.48
C ILE A 27 -16.38 -40.03 -15.50
N ALA A 28 -17.65 -39.78 -15.92
CA ALA A 28 -18.82 -40.03 -15.08
C ALA A 28 -18.96 -41.51 -14.71
N GLN A 29 -18.65 -42.45 -15.63
CA GLN A 29 -18.65 -43.89 -15.37
C GLN A 29 -17.57 -44.29 -14.36
N ASP A 30 -16.37 -43.75 -14.48
CA ASP A 30 -15.27 -43.97 -13.51
C ASP A 30 -15.67 -43.50 -12.12
N ILE A 31 -16.29 -42.32 -12.00
CA ILE A 31 -16.77 -41.79 -10.73
C ILE A 31 -17.89 -42.65 -10.15
N GLU A 32 -18.85 -43.10 -11.00
CA GLU A 32 -19.91 -44.01 -10.57
C GLU A 32 -19.34 -45.29 -10.00
N ALA A 33 -18.33 -45.89 -10.65
CA ALA A 33 -17.64 -47.07 -10.15
C ALA A 33 -17.02 -46.86 -8.79
N ILE A 34 -16.27 -45.75 -8.59
CA ILE A 34 -15.67 -45.38 -7.32
C ILE A 34 -16.72 -45.21 -6.21
N VAL A 35 -17.80 -44.50 -6.51
CA VAL A 35 -18.89 -44.25 -5.55
C VAL A 35 -19.59 -45.58 -5.16
N ARG A 36 -19.83 -46.47 -6.11
CA ARG A 36 -20.46 -47.78 -5.85
C ARG A 36 -19.55 -48.71 -5.03
N GLN A 37 -18.25 -48.65 -5.24
CA GLN A 37 -17.27 -49.44 -4.49
C GLN A 37 -17.00 -48.86 -3.08
N SER A 38 -17.32 -47.58 -2.86
CA SER A 38 -17.11 -46.96 -1.55
C SER A 38 -18.17 -47.45 -0.55
N ALA A 39 -17.77 -47.61 0.72
CA ALA A 39 -18.69 -47.96 1.81
C ALA A 39 -19.51 -46.74 2.31
N LEU A 40 -19.50 -45.62 1.59
CA LEU A 40 -20.14 -44.38 2.00
C LEU A 40 -21.65 -44.44 1.81
N ARG A 41 -22.40 -44.28 2.90
CA ARG A 41 -23.85 -44.21 2.88
C ARG A 41 -24.40 -42.89 2.29
N ARG A 42 -23.58 -41.82 2.29
CA ARG A 42 -23.95 -40.51 1.76
C ARG A 42 -22.72 -39.92 1.07
N VAL A 43 -22.93 -39.44 -0.14
CA VAL A 43 -21.91 -38.72 -0.93
C VAL A 43 -22.36 -37.29 -1.08
N THR A 44 -21.52 -36.36 -0.67
CA THR A 44 -21.80 -34.91 -0.83
C THR A 44 -21.43 -34.46 -2.24
N SER A 45 -22.05 -33.39 -2.71
CA SER A 45 -21.64 -32.74 -3.97
C SER A 45 -20.17 -32.26 -3.95
N SER A 46 -19.68 -31.91 -2.79
CA SER A 46 -18.28 -31.54 -2.60
C SER A 46 -17.33 -32.73 -2.84
N LEU A 47 -17.63 -33.89 -2.27
CA LEU A 47 -16.83 -35.10 -2.49
C LEU A 47 -16.89 -35.54 -3.97
N LEU A 48 -18.08 -35.50 -4.60
CA LEU A 48 -18.21 -35.82 -6.03
C LEU A 48 -17.32 -34.89 -6.87
N ARG A 49 -17.34 -33.60 -6.61
CA ARG A 49 -16.49 -32.63 -7.32
C ARG A 49 -15.00 -32.95 -7.13
N THR A 50 -14.55 -33.28 -5.91
CA THR A 50 -13.15 -33.68 -5.64
C THR A 50 -12.76 -34.95 -6.43
N LEU A 51 -13.65 -35.91 -6.53
CA LEU A 51 -13.42 -37.14 -7.33
C LEU A 51 -13.32 -36.83 -8.82
N ILE A 52 -14.20 -35.94 -9.33
CA ILE A 52 -14.14 -35.46 -10.71
C ILE A 52 -12.85 -34.74 -10.99
N ASP A 53 -12.43 -33.82 -10.11
CA ASP A 53 -11.20 -33.04 -10.24
C ASP A 53 -9.97 -33.96 -10.28
N ALA A 54 -9.92 -35.01 -9.42
CA ALA A 54 -8.89 -36.01 -9.45
C ALA A 54 -8.84 -36.79 -10.79
N LYS A 55 -10.00 -37.12 -11.35
CA LYS A 55 -10.08 -37.78 -12.66
C LYS A 55 -9.67 -36.87 -13.80
N LEU A 56 -10.03 -35.58 -13.79
CA LEU A 56 -9.56 -34.63 -14.78
C LEU A 56 -8.03 -34.53 -14.79
N ILE A 57 -7.38 -34.53 -13.62
CA ILE A 57 -5.91 -34.55 -13.50
C ILE A 57 -5.36 -35.87 -14.04
N GLU A 58 -5.93 -37.03 -13.68
CA GLU A 58 -5.51 -38.36 -14.15
C GLU A 58 -5.57 -38.48 -15.68
N TYR A 59 -6.57 -37.83 -16.31
CA TYR A 59 -6.72 -37.78 -17.76
C TYR A 59 -5.84 -36.70 -18.43
N GLY A 60 -5.05 -35.93 -17.68
CA GLY A 60 -4.19 -34.85 -18.21
C GLY A 60 -4.98 -33.62 -18.70
N LEU A 61 -6.18 -33.40 -18.21
CA LEU A 61 -7.10 -32.34 -18.64
C LEU A 61 -6.96 -31.11 -17.73
N ASP A 62 -5.81 -30.43 -17.79
CA ASP A 62 -5.47 -29.31 -16.89
C ASP A 62 -6.39 -28.09 -17.06
N ALA A 63 -6.75 -27.75 -18.30
CA ALA A 63 -7.64 -26.62 -18.58
C ALA A 63 -9.07 -26.88 -18.04
N GLU A 64 -9.57 -28.09 -18.22
CA GLU A 64 -10.86 -28.53 -17.74
C GLU A 64 -10.88 -28.66 -16.21
N TYR A 65 -9.78 -29.14 -15.62
CA TYR A 65 -9.59 -29.16 -14.17
C TYR A 65 -9.70 -27.73 -13.59
N ARG A 66 -9.00 -26.76 -14.16
CA ARG A 66 -9.07 -25.36 -13.71
C ARG A 66 -10.48 -24.78 -13.83
N ALA A 67 -11.20 -25.09 -14.91
CA ALA A 67 -12.57 -24.63 -15.13
C ALA A 67 -13.58 -25.28 -14.16
N HIS A 68 -13.36 -26.56 -13.78
CA HIS A 68 -14.24 -27.33 -12.90
C HIS A 68 -13.91 -27.15 -11.41
N SER A 69 -12.69 -26.72 -11.07
CA SER A 69 -12.20 -26.64 -9.69
C SER A 69 -13.12 -25.84 -8.78
N ARG A 70 -13.35 -26.35 -7.58
CA ARG A 70 -14.07 -25.65 -6.52
C ARG A 70 -13.08 -24.95 -5.60
N LEU A 71 -13.21 -23.65 -5.49
CA LEU A 71 -12.46 -22.86 -4.52
C LEU A 71 -13.10 -22.95 -3.13
N GLY A 72 -12.27 -23.03 -2.09
CA GLY A 72 -12.75 -23.11 -0.73
C GLY A 72 -11.61 -23.18 0.29
N LEU A 73 -11.96 -23.11 1.57
CA LEU A 73 -11.01 -23.21 2.67
C LEU A 73 -11.23 -24.50 3.47
N PRO A 74 -10.16 -25.12 4.02
CA PRO A 74 -10.27 -26.18 5.02
C PRO A 74 -11.07 -25.70 6.23
N ILE A 75 -11.85 -26.61 6.83
CA ILE A 75 -12.65 -26.30 8.02
C ILE A 75 -11.76 -25.75 9.16
N THR A 76 -10.57 -26.27 9.31
CA THR A 76 -9.58 -25.82 10.31
C THR A 76 -9.17 -24.38 10.11
N ASP A 77 -9.02 -23.92 8.87
CA ASP A 77 -8.69 -22.54 8.56
C ASP A 77 -9.87 -21.60 8.83
N ILE A 78 -11.07 -22.01 8.49
CA ILE A 78 -12.30 -21.26 8.81
C ILE A 78 -12.47 -21.15 10.32
N ASP A 79 -12.30 -22.25 11.06
CA ASP A 79 -12.35 -22.27 12.52
C ASP A 79 -11.31 -21.32 13.14
N ARG A 80 -10.09 -21.32 12.61
CA ARG A 80 -9.04 -20.42 13.04
C ARG A 80 -9.43 -18.96 12.84
N ILE A 81 -9.91 -18.59 11.64
CA ILE A 81 -10.32 -17.21 11.34
C ILE A 81 -11.45 -16.75 12.27
N ILE A 82 -12.42 -17.61 12.56
CA ILE A 82 -13.60 -17.24 13.37
C ILE A 82 -13.28 -17.20 14.86
N LYS A 83 -12.51 -18.19 15.37
CA LYS A 83 -12.33 -18.41 16.81
C LYS A 83 -11.05 -17.80 17.38
N GLN A 84 -10.08 -17.45 16.54
CA GLN A 84 -8.78 -16.96 16.99
C GLN A 84 -8.91 -15.57 17.61
N ALA A 85 -8.34 -15.40 18.81
CA ALA A 85 -8.16 -14.08 19.39
C ALA A 85 -7.31 -13.18 18.48
N ASN A 86 -7.44 -11.86 18.62
CA ASN A 86 -6.71 -10.90 17.81
C ASN A 86 -5.19 -11.06 17.96
N GLN A 87 -4.57 -11.78 17.06
CA GLN A 87 -3.10 -11.92 16.92
C GLN A 87 -2.56 -11.08 15.76
N ARG A 88 -3.38 -10.19 15.21
CA ARG A 88 -3.01 -9.36 14.06
C ARG A 88 -2.11 -8.20 14.49
N THR A 89 -1.42 -7.67 13.53
CA THR A 89 -0.64 -6.43 13.67
C THR A 89 -1.52 -5.22 13.97
N THR A 90 -2.80 -5.24 13.56
CA THR A 90 -3.76 -4.17 13.83
C THR A 90 -4.29 -4.22 15.26
N PRO A 91 -4.48 -3.07 15.94
CA PRO A 91 -5.03 -3.04 17.30
C PRO A 91 -6.51 -3.47 17.36
N LEU A 92 -7.28 -3.29 16.29
CA LEU A 92 -8.68 -3.67 16.24
C LEU A 92 -8.85 -5.16 15.94
N PRO A 93 -9.64 -5.90 16.74
CA PRO A 93 -10.03 -7.26 16.42
C PRO A 93 -10.94 -7.27 15.18
N LEU A 94 -11.00 -8.41 14.49
CA LEU A 94 -12.00 -8.61 13.45
C LEU A 94 -13.40 -8.69 14.06
N THR A 95 -14.33 -7.96 13.46
CA THR A 95 -15.75 -8.18 13.70
C THR A 95 -16.24 -9.42 12.94
N PRO A 96 -17.45 -9.94 13.19
CA PRO A 96 -18.04 -11.02 12.38
C PRO A 96 -18.04 -10.72 10.88
N GLU A 97 -18.26 -9.46 10.47
CA GLU A 97 -18.12 -9.03 9.07
C GLU A 97 -16.67 -9.13 8.60
N GLY A 98 -15.72 -8.71 9.42
CA GLY A 98 -14.29 -8.80 9.14
C GLY A 98 -13.82 -10.24 8.94
N THR A 99 -14.31 -11.22 9.71
CA THR A 99 -14.01 -12.64 9.50
C THR A 99 -14.55 -13.12 8.16
N GLY A 100 -15.74 -12.67 7.76
CA GLY A 100 -16.31 -12.94 6.43
C GLY A 100 -15.43 -12.37 5.30
N LEU A 101 -14.89 -11.15 5.46
CA LEU A 101 -13.97 -10.54 4.49
C LEU A 101 -12.64 -11.30 4.38
N GLU A 102 -12.09 -11.82 5.49
CA GLU A 102 -10.86 -12.64 5.48
C GLU A 102 -11.08 -13.97 4.76
N ILE A 103 -12.21 -14.65 5.00
CA ILE A 103 -12.58 -15.88 4.29
C ILE A 103 -12.72 -15.59 2.79
N ALA A 104 -13.43 -14.52 2.44
CA ALA A 104 -13.58 -14.11 1.04
C ALA A 104 -12.25 -13.75 0.37
N ALA A 105 -11.34 -13.07 1.09
CA ALA A 105 -10.02 -12.73 0.58
C ALA A 105 -9.16 -13.97 0.29
N ALA A 106 -9.22 -15.00 1.14
CA ALA A 106 -8.52 -16.26 0.92
C ALA A 106 -9.02 -16.98 -0.33
N ILE A 107 -10.34 -17.05 -0.53
CA ILE A 107 -10.94 -17.66 -1.73
C ILE A 107 -10.59 -16.86 -3.00
N LYS A 108 -10.67 -15.52 -2.93
CA LYS A 108 -10.32 -14.65 -4.08
C LYS A 108 -8.85 -14.75 -4.47
N ARG A 109 -7.94 -15.04 -3.52
CA ARG A 109 -6.52 -15.28 -3.80
C ARG A 109 -6.33 -16.49 -4.73
N GLU A 110 -6.97 -17.61 -4.41
CA GLU A 110 -6.93 -18.80 -5.26
C GLU A 110 -7.58 -18.53 -6.62
N TYR A 111 -8.75 -17.88 -6.63
CA TYR A 111 -9.42 -17.46 -7.86
C TYR A 111 -8.53 -16.59 -8.74
N ALA A 112 -7.80 -15.64 -8.16
CA ALA A 112 -6.90 -14.77 -8.91
C ALA A 112 -5.80 -15.58 -9.62
N LEU A 113 -5.18 -16.52 -8.92
CA LEU A 113 -4.09 -17.35 -9.46
C LEU A 113 -4.56 -18.36 -10.51
N LEU A 114 -5.80 -18.85 -10.39
CA LEU A 114 -6.34 -19.88 -11.30
C LEU A 114 -7.07 -19.29 -12.51
N ALA A 115 -7.77 -18.16 -12.34
CA ALA A 115 -8.72 -17.67 -13.33
C ALA A 115 -8.43 -16.28 -13.89
N VAL A 116 -7.67 -15.45 -13.18
CA VAL A 116 -7.35 -14.09 -13.62
C VAL A 116 -5.96 -14.02 -14.24
N PHE A 117 -4.98 -14.64 -13.57
CA PHE A 117 -3.60 -14.64 -14.03
C PHE A 117 -3.29 -15.86 -14.89
N SER A 118 -2.45 -15.66 -15.90
CA SER A 118 -1.90 -16.75 -16.70
C SER A 118 -0.97 -17.65 -15.87
N ALA A 119 -0.76 -18.88 -16.32
CA ALA A 119 0.12 -19.83 -15.63
C ALA A 119 1.54 -19.28 -15.37
N PRO A 120 2.23 -18.61 -16.33
CA PRO A 120 3.54 -18.03 -16.05
C PRO A 120 3.55 -16.96 -14.96
N VAL A 121 2.50 -16.11 -14.88
CA VAL A 121 2.37 -15.08 -13.82
C VAL A 121 2.08 -15.72 -12.47
N ALA A 122 1.16 -16.69 -12.44
CA ALA A 122 0.84 -17.41 -11.22
C ALA A 122 2.07 -18.19 -10.68
N GLU A 123 2.80 -18.88 -11.54
CA GLU A 123 4.03 -19.59 -11.20
C GLU A 123 5.09 -18.63 -10.66
N ALA A 124 5.37 -17.52 -11.35
CA ALA A 124 6.33 -16.51 -10.90
C ALA A 124 6.00 -15.97 -9.50
N HIS A 125 4.71 -15.78 -9.20
CA HIS A 125 4.28 -15.44 -7.85
C HIS A 125 4.53 -16.57 -6.85
N LEU A 126 4.20 -17.82 -7.22
CA LEU A 126 4.30 -18.98 -6.33
C LEU A 126 5.76 -19.33 -6.01
N VAL A 127 6.66 -19.24 -6.97
CA VAL A 127 8.11 -19.52 -6.77
C VAL A 127 8.88 -18.34 -6.19
N GLY A 128 8.29 -17.14 -6.10
CA GLY A 128 8.91 -15.97 -5.47
C GLY A 128 9.79 -15.13 -6.41
N ASP A 129 9.57 -15.18 -7.71
CA ASP A 129 10.16 -14.23 -8.67
C ASP A 129 9.54 -12.86 -8.51
N ILE A 130 8.23 -12.84 -8.34
CA ILE A 130 7.42 -11.66 -8.06
C ILE A 130 6.52 -11.89 -6.84
N PHE A 131 6.05 -10.79 -6.27
CA PHE A 131 5.00 -10.82 -5.25
C PHE A 131 3.86 -9.90 -5.70
N ILE A 132 2.74 -10.50 -6.07
CA ILE A 132 1.52 -9.76 -6.38
C ILE A 132 0.86 -9.40 -5.06
N GLN A 133 0.85 -8.10 -4.75
CA GLN A 133 0.26 -7.60 -3.51
C GLN A 133 -1.27 -7.73 -3.57
N ASP A 134 -1.87 -8.08 -2.43
CA ASP A 134 -3.32 -8.09 -2.22
C ASP A 134 -4.12 -8.94 -3.22
N LEU A 135 -3.67 -10.18 -3.49
CA LEU A 135 -4.39 -11.13 -4.33
C LEU A 135 -5.85 -11.35 -3.90
N GLY A 136 -6.13 -11.30 -2.61
CA GLY A 136 -7.50 -11.38 -2.08
C GLY A 136 -8.39 -10.18 -2.42
N ALA A 137 -7.81 -9.11 -2.96
CA ALA A 137 -8.51 -7.92 -3.44
C ALA A 137 -8.37 -7.75 -4.97
N ILE A 138 -8.37 -8.85 -5.71
CA ILE A 138 -8.19 -8.86 -7.18
C ILE A 138 -9.25 -8.03 -7.91
N ASP A 139 -10.43 -7.90 -7.33
CA ASP A 139 -11.62 -7.25 -7.88
C ASP A 139 -11.65 -5.72 -7.73
N ARG A 140 -10.56 -5.11 -7.25
CA ARG A 140 -10.48 -3.66 -7.02
C ARG A 140 -9.08 -3.09 -7.24
N PRO A 141 -8.96 -1.76 -7.48
CA PRO A 141 -7.66 -1.08 -7.49
C PRO A 141 -6.94 -1.17 -6.14
N TYR A 142 -5.63 -0.97 -6.18
CA TYR A 142 -4.80 -0.91 -4.98
C TYR A 142 -5.00 0.39 -4.20
N ALA A 143 -4.89 1.55 -4.84
CA ALA A 143 -5.02 2.85 -4.19
C ALA A 143 -5.68 3.87 -5.12
N ILE A 144 -6.24 4.92 -4.53
CA ILE A 144 -6.82 6.05 -5.25
C ILE A 144 -6.37 7.36 -4.61
N VAL A 145 -6.04 8.34 -5.44
CA VAL A 145 -5.77 9.71 -5.05
C VAL A 145 -6.72 10.65 -5.76
N GLN A 146 -7.22 11.65 -5.07
CA GLN A 146 -8.18 12.58 -5.64
C GLN A 146 -8.08 13.98 -5.01
N SER A 147 -8.54 14.98 -5.76
CA SER A 147 -8.76 16.31 -5.23
C SER A 147 -10.04 16.36 -4.38
N PRO A 148 -10.06 17.04 -3.22
CA PRO A 148 -11.28 17.31 -2.47
C PRO A 148 -12.35 18.06 -3.29
N ASP A 149 -11.96 18.71 -4.37
CA ASP A 149 -12.86 19.51 -5.22
C ASP A 149 -13.97 18.67 -5.85
N VAL A 150 -13.76 17.38 -6.09
CA VAL A 150 -14.82 16.48 -6.55
C VAL A 150 -15.99 16.45 -5.57
N VAL A 151 -15.69 16.40 -4.28
CA VAL A 151 -16.71 16.36 -3.21
C VAL A 151 -17.31 17.75 -2.99
N LYS A 152 -16.52 18.80 -3.09
CA LYS A 152 -16.98 20.19 -3.00
C LYS A 152 -17.98 20.52 -4.10
N ARG A 153 -17.68 20.12 -5.35
CA ARG A 153 -18.47 20.46 -6.54
C ARG A 153 -19.77 19.67 -6.62
N TYR A 154 -19.72 18.37 -6.31
CA TYR A 154 -20.85 17.46 -6.56
C TYR A 154 -21.53 16.96 -5.28
N GLY A 155 -20.97 17.25 -4.10
CA GLY A 155 -21.40 16.64 -2.85
C GLY A 155 -21.00 15.15 -2.79
N PHE A 156 -21.63 14.42 -1.87
CA PHE A 156 -21.45 12.97 -1.73
C PHE A 156 -22.66 12.25 -2.32
N THR A 157 -22.43 11.33 -3.26
CA THR A 157 -23.48 10.55 -3.91
C THR A 157 -23.05 9.10 -4.02
N LEU A 158 -23.91 8.18 -3.55
CA LEU A 158 -23.79 6.75 -3.77
C LEU A 158 -24.27 6.35 -5.17
N PRO A 159 -23.80 5.22 -5.72
CA PRO A 159 -24.23 4.71 -7.01
C PRO A 159 -25.76 4.60 -7.12
N ASN A 160 -26.27 4.67 -8.36
CA ASN A 160 -27.72 4.61 -8.66
C ASN A 160 -28.56 5.64 -7.89
N ARG A 161 -27.94 6.72 -7.43
CA ARG A 161 -28.60 7.80 -6.65
C ARG A 161 -29.29 7.28 -5.37
N PHE A 162 -28.82 6.18 -4.83
CA PHE A 162 -29.38 5.61 -3.60
C PHE A 162 -29.38 6.63 -2.45
N ALA A 163 -28.32 7.43 -2.34
CA ALA A 163 -28.25 8.56 -1.45
C ALA A 163 -27.39 9.65 -2.11
N ALA A 164 -27.92 10.86 -2.15
CA ALA A 164 -27.23 12.01 -2.72
C ALA A 164 -27.34 13.21 -1.77
N SER A 165 -26.20 13.82 -1.45
CA SER A 165 -26.16 15.11 -0.76
C SER A 165 -25.88 16.23 -1.77
N ARG A 166 -26.39 17.43 -1.47
CA ARG A 166 -25.99 18.62 -2.21
C ARG A 166 -24.55 19.02 -1.85
N PRO A 167 -23.86 19.81 -2.67
CA PRO A 167 -22.61 20.45 -2.30
C PRO A 167 -22.71 21.14 -0.94
N ALA A 168 -21.68 20.94 -0.11
CA ALA A 168 -21.63 21.51 1.23
C ALA A 168 -21.65 23.05 1.19
N ARG A 169 -22.32 23.67 2.16
CA ARG A 169 -22.29 25.13 2.36
C ARG A 169 -21.47 25.54 3.59
N HIS A 170 -21.25 24.61 4.49
CA HIS A 170 -20.53 24.81 5.75
C HIS A 170 -19.35 23.84 5.86
N PRO A 171 -18.25 24.20 6.53
CA PRO A 171 -17.05 23.38 6.64
C PRO A 171 -17.32 22.03 7.32
N GLU A 172 -18.18 21.96 8.34
CA GLU A 172 -18.51 20.71 9.04
C GLU A 172 -19.21 19.71 8.10
N VAL A 173 -20.09 20.22 7.22
CA VAL A 173 -20.76 19.39 6.22
C VAL A 173 -19.77 18.92 5.17
N LEU A 174 -18.77 19.74 4.79
CA LEU A 174 -17.72 19.35 3.88
C LEU A 174 -16.85 18.25 4.50
N VAL A 175 -16.46 18.37 5.77
CA VAL A 175 -15.74 17.34 6.52
C VAL A 175 -16.53 16.02 6.51
N ALA A 176 -17.83 16.07 6.83
CA ALA A 176 -18.69 14.88 6.80
C ALA A 176 -18.76 14.25 5.40
N HIS A 177 -18.77 15.03 4.32
CA HIS A 177 -18.73 14.51 2.95
C HIS A 177 -17.39 13.86 2.60
N LEU A 178 -16.26 14.45 3.00
CA LEU A 178 -14.92 13.87 2.79
C LEU A 178 -14.77 12.55 3.53
N VAL A 179 -15.20 12.50 4.78
CA VAL A 179 -15.17 11.28 5.61
C VAL A 179 -16.03 10.17 4.99
N LYS A 180 -17.28 10.48 4.62
CA LYS A 180 -18.18 9.52 3.96
C LYS A 180 -17.63 9.05 2.61
N SER A 181 -17.01 9.96 1.84
CA SER A 181 -16.37 9.61 0.57
C SER A 181 -15.18 8.66 0.80
N SER A 182 -14.34 8.95 1.80
CA SER A 182 -13.24 8.07 2.21
C SER A 182 -13.76 6.70 2.63
N ALA A 183 -14.77 6.65 3.50
CA ALA A 183 -15.38 5.40 3.97
C ALA A 183 -15.98 4.58 2.82
N ALA A 184 -16.66 5.23 1.87
CA ALA A 184 -17.21 4.54 0.69
C ALA A 184 -16.08 4.00 -0.22
N LEU A 185 -15.07 4.83 -0.53
CA LEU A 185 -13.95 4.44 -1.40
C LEU A 185 -13.14 3.28 -0.85
N GLN A 186 -13.04 3.13 0.47
CA GLN A 186 -12.38 1.99 1.11
C GLN A 186 -12.98 0.63 0.72
N GLY A 187 -14.26 0.59 0.37
CA GLY A 187 -14.90 -0.60 -0.21
C GLY A 187 -14.40 -0.93 -1.63
N TYR A 188 -13.86 0.06 -2.34
CA TYR A 188 -13.46 -0.02 -3.75
C TYR A 188 -11.95 -0.02 -3.97
N VAL A 189 -11.14 0.18 -2.93
CA VAL A 189 -9.67 0.07 -2.99
C VAL A 189 -9.17 -0.74 -1.80
N ASN A 190 -7.96 -1.25 -1.86
CA ASN A 190 -7.41 -2.07 -0.77
C ASN A 190 -6.32 -1.38 0.04
N GLY A 191 -5.48 -0.55 -0.55
CA GLY A 191 -4.33 0.08 0.10
C GLY A 191 -4.68 1.43 0.73
N ALA A 192 -4.81 2.49 -0.07
CA ALA A 192 -4.98 3.85 0.44
C ALA A 192 -6.04 4.65 -0.31
N VAL A 193 -6.70 5.56 0.43
CA VAL A 193 -7.45 6.69 -0.12
C VAL A 193 -6.67 7.95 0.20
N GLU A 194 -6.26 8.68 -0.82
CA GLU A 194 -5.37 9.83 -0.70
C GLU A 194 -6.09 11.11 -1.14
N TRP A 195 -5.92 12.19 -0.37
CA TRP A 195 -6.51 13.49 -0.63
C TRP A 195 -5.43 14.53 -0.88
N ASP A 196 -5.48 15.14 -2.06
CA ASP A 196 -4.51 16.13 -2.50
C ASP A 196 -4.75 17.51 -1.88
N ALA A 197 -3.66 18.19 -1.48
CA ALA A 197 -3.60 19.59 -1.07
C ALA A 197 -4.77 20.03 -0.14
N VAL A 198 -5.05 19.22 0.90
CA VAL A 198 -6.27 19.34 1.71
C VAL A 198 -6.41 20.72 2.35
N ASN A 199 -5.32 21.29 2.90
CA ASN A 199 -5.39 22.61 3.54
C ASN A 199 -5.71 23.73 2.55
N PHE A 200 -5.22 23.68 1.31
CA PHE A 200 -5.59 24.63 0.26
C PHE A 200 -6.99 24.37 -0.30
N SER A 201 -7.32 23.11 -0.55
CA SER A 201 -8.65 22.76 -1.07
C SER A 201 -9.78 23.14 -0.11
N LEU A 202 -9.59 23.03 1.21
CA LEU A 202 -10.61 23.41 2.19
C LEU A 202 -10.65 24.91 2.48
N ALA A 203 -9.56 25.63 2.25
CA ALA A 203 -9.42 27.05 2.60
C ALA A 203 -10.59 27.96 2.16
N PRO A 204 -11.20 27.80 0.96
CA PRO A 204 -12.37 28.62 0.59
C PRO A 204 -13.60 28.47 1.49
N TYR A 205 -13.71 27.37 2.23
CA TYR A 205 -14.78 27.13 3.22
C TYR A 205 -14.43 27.67 4.61
N LEU A 206 -13.15 27.94 4.85
CA LEU A 206 -12.59 28.33 6.13
C LEU A 206 -12.32 29.83 6.22
N ASP A 207 -12.54 30.55 5.11
CA ASP A 207 -12.30 32.00 5.04
C ASP A 207 -13.25 32.74 6.02
N GLY A 208 -12.65 33.59 6.85
CA GLY A 208 -13.37 34.31 7.89
C GLY A 208 -13.51 33.60 9.24
N LEU A 209 -13.12 32.33 9.35
CA LEU A 209 -13.16 31.61 10.63
C LEU A 209 -12.03 32.04 11.57
N GLY A 210 -12.33 32.05 12.88
CA GLY A 210 -11.34 32.23 13.95
C GLY A 210 -10.51 30.98 14.24
N GLU A 211 -9.44 31.14 15.01
CA GLU A 211 -8.51 30.03 15.33
C GLU A 211 -9.20 28.84 16.02
N ARG A 212 -10.16 29.12 16.92
CA ARG A 212 -10.92 28.09 17.62
C ARG A 212 -11.79 27.28 16.67
N GLU A 213 -12.43 27.94 15.71
CA GLU A 213 -13.29 27.28 14.72
C GLU A 213 -12.45 26.44 13.75
N LEU A 214 -11.27 26.95 13.32
CA LEU A 214 -10.33 26.19 12.50
C LEU A 214 -9.86 24.92 13.23
N LEU A 215 -9.56 25.02 14.53
CA LEU A 215 -9.17 23.87 15.34
C LEU A 215 -10.29 22.83 15.44
N GLN A 216 -11.54 23.27 15.65
CA GLN A 216 -12.71 22.37 15.70
C GLN A 216 -12.90 21.62 14.37
N VAL A 217 -12.73 22.28 13.23
CA VAL A 217 -12.81 21.64 11.91
C VAL A 217 -11.69 20.62 11.73
N ALA A 218 -10.48 20.94 12.19
CA ALA A 218 -9.32 20.03 12.13
C ALA A 218 -9.52 18.79 13.02
N GLU A 219 -9.98 18.99 14.26
CA GLU A 219 -10.31 17.90 15.20
C GLU A 219 -11.39 16.98 14.63
N ALA A 220 -12.49 17.56 14.12
CA ALA A 220 -13.56 16.79 13.49
C ALA A 220 -13.04 15.95 12.31
N LEU A 221 -12.19 16.53 11.44
CA LEU A 221 -11.61 15.80 10.30
C LEU A 221 -10.74 14.62 10.78
N MET A 222 -9.84 14.84 11.74
CA MET A 222 -8.94 13.80 12.24
C MET A 222 -9.71 12.70 12.97
N PHE A 223 -10.61 13.05 13.86
CA PHE A 223 -11.37 12.09 14.65
C PHE A 223 -12.31 11.23 13.77
N GLU A 224 -13.08 11.86 12.92
CA GLU A 224 -14.03 11.16 12.05
C GLU A 224 -13.33 10.23 11.06
N LEU A 225 -12.19 10.66 10.46
CA LEU A 225 -11.39 9.77 9.62
C LEU A 225 -10.83 8.57 10.39
N SER A 226 -10.40 8.76 11.64
CA SER A 226 -9.89 7.65 12.47
C SER A 226 -10.97 6.62 12.80
N ALA A 227 -12.22 7.06 12.94
CA ALA A 227 -13.38 6.22 13.25
C ALA A 227 -13.90 5.40 12.05
N THR A 228 -13.46 5.68 10.81
CA THR A 228 -13.96 4.99 9.59
C THR A 228 -13.66 3.48 9.58
N ALA A 229 -12.70 3.01 10.36
CA ALA A 229 -12.39 1.59 10.54
C ALA A 229 -13.58 0.75 11.00
N VAL A 230 -14.51 1.35 11.75
CA VAL A 230 -15.71 0.68 12.26
C VAL A 230 -16.60 0.16 11.12
N GLY A 231 -16.69 0.89 10.01
CA GLY A 231 -17.50 0.52 8.86
C GLY A 231 -16.91 -0.58 7.96
N ARG A 232 -15.75 -1.16 8.31
CA ARG A 232 -15.06 -2.16 7.47
C ARG A 232 -14.63 -3.42 8.24
N GLY A 233 -15.43 -3.87 9.16
CA GLY A 233 -15.18 -5.13 9.86
C GLY A 233 -13.90 -5.15 10.71
N GLY A 234 -13.42 -3.99 11.16
CA GLY A 234 -12.17 -3.85 11.92
C GLY A 234 -10.90 -3.73 11.04
N ASN A 235 -11.04 -3.67 9.71
CA ASN A 235 -9.91 -3.36 8.83
C ASN A 235 -9.67 -1.85 8.79
N LEU A 236 -8.46 -1.43 9.15
CA LEU A 236 -8.02 -0.05 9.08
C LEU A 236 -7.59 0.30 7.65
N PRO A 237 -8.33 1.15 6.95
CA PRO A 237 -7.83 1.73 5.70
C PRO A 237 -6.81 2.81 6.01
N THR A 238 -5.88 3.03 5.10
CA THR A 238 -4.97 4.15 5.18
C THR A 238 -5.60 5.35 4.46
N CYS A 239 -5.87 6.42 5.21
CA CYS A 239 -6.23 7.72 4.65
C CYS A 239 -4.99 8.61 4.65
N VAL A 240 -4.53 9.02 3.46
CA VAL A 240 -3.37 9.91 3.32
C VAL A 240 -3.85 11.32 3.03
N ILE A 241 -3.37 12.27 3.81
CA ILE A 241 -3.69 13.69 3.70
C ILE A 241 -2.43 14.44 3.29
N HIS A 242 -2.42 14.92 2.05
CA HIS A 242 -1.35 15.76 1.54
C HIS A 242 -1.56 17.21 1.96
N LEU A 243 -0.54 17.80 2.55
CA LEU A 243 -0.53 19.12 3.14
C LEU A 243 0.62 19.96 2.57
N ASP A 244 0.39 21.23 2.32
CA ASP A 244 1.33 22.12 1.66
C ASP A 244 1.52 23.43 2.43
N TRP A 245 2.77 23.90 2.53
CA TRP A 245 3.07 25.24 3.05
C TRP A 245 2.85 26.33 2.01
N GLN A 246 3.30 26.08 0.79
CA GLN A 246 3.02 26.91 -0.38
C GLN A 246 1.94 26.22 -1.23
N VAL A 247 1.15 27.01 -1.92
CA VAL A 247 0.20 26.44 -2.88
C VAL A 247 0.96 25.65 -3.95
N PRO A 248 0.57 24.40 -4.23
CA PRO A 248 1.22 23.63 -5.29
C PRO A 248 1.12 24.36 -6.64
N PRO A 249 2.20 24.39 -7.46
CA PRO A 249 2.21 25.14 -8.73
C PRO A 249 1.06 24.78 -9.68
N TYR A 250 0.67 23.51 -9.71
CA TYR A 250 -0.43 23.04 -10.55
C TYR A 250 -1.82 23.51 -10.07
N LEU A 251 -1.93 23.95 -8.80
CA LEU A 251 -3.19 24.39 -8.18
C LEU A 251 -3.29 25.92 -8.08
N ALA A 252 -2.18 26.65 -8.06
CA ALA A 252 -2.09 28.05 -7.71
C ALA A 252 -3.11 28.94 -8.46
N GLU A 253 -3.11 28.87 -9.79
CA GLU A 253 -3.94 29.69 -10.67
C GLU A 253 -5.32 29.05 -10.97
N ARG A 254 -5.65 27.92 -10.32
CA ARG A 254 -6.95 27.27 -10.53
C ARG A 254 -8.07 28.01 -9.82
N PRO A 255 -9.24 28.19 -10.47
CA PRO A 255 -10.40 28.78 -9.82
C PRO A 255 -10.82 27.99 -8.58
N ALA A 256 -10.91 28.67 -7.45
CA ALA A 256 -11.25 28.04 -6.18
C ALA A 256 -12.75 27.72 -6.10
N ILE A 257 -13.06 26.48 -5.72
CA ILE A 257 -14.43 26.01 -5.46
C ILE A 257 -14.73 26.25 -3.97
N GLY A 258 -15.80 26.98 -3.70
CA GLY A 258 -16.24 27.37 -2.37
C GLY A 258 -17.61 26.79 -1.97
N PRO A 259 -18.26 27.37 -0.95
CA PRO A 259 -19.54 26.94 -0.43
C PRO A 259 -20.62 26.78 -1.50
N GLY A 260 -21.37 25.67 -1.41
CA GLY A 260 -22.39 25.31 -2.38
C GLY A 260 -21.86 24.78 -3.70
N GLY A 261 -20.56 24.48 -3.81
CA GLY A 261 -19.92 23.97 -5.02
C GLY A 261 -19.72 25.02 -6.11
N ASN A 262 -19.80 26.31 -5.78
CA ASN A 262 -19.63 27.41 -6.70
C ASN A 262 -18.18 27.87 -6.76
N PHE A 263 -17.77 28.45 -7.89
CA PHE A 263 -16.51 29.17 -7.97
C PHE A 263 -16.61 30.48 -7.17
N THR A 264 -15.57 30.77 -6.40
CA THR A 264 -15.53 31.95 -5.53
C THR A 264 -15.18 33.26 -6.26
N GLY A 265 -14.74 33.18 -7.51
CA GLY A 265 -14.15 34.28 -8.25
C GLY A 265 -12.69 34.57 -7.92
N ARG A 266 -12.09 33.77 -7.03
CA ARG A 266 -10.68 33.82 -6.62
C ARG A 266 -9.97 32.52 -6.99
N THR A 267 -8.63 32.52 -7.01
CA THR A 267 -7.80 31.32 -7.19
C THR A 267 -7.42 30.69 -5.85
N TYR A 268 -6.87 29.47 -5.86
CA TYR A 268 -6.40 28.83 -4.61
C TYR A 268 -5.24 29.60 -3.98
N GLN A 269 -4.41 30.29 -4.75
CA GLN A 269 -3.34 31.14 -4.23
C GLN A 269 -3.84 32.27 -3.34
N ASP A 270 -5.02 32.82 -3.62
CA ASP A 270 -5.62 33.90 -2.84
C ASP A 270 -6.05 33.50 -1.43
N TYR A 271 -6.14 32.19 -1.17
CA TYR A 271 -6.49 31.60 0.13
C TYR A 271 -5.28 31.14 0.95
N ARG A 272 -4.06 31.50 0.55
CA ARG A 272 -2.82 31.06 1.19
C ARG A 272 -2.78 31.31 2.71
N SER A 273 -3.22 32.49 3.15
CA SER A 273 -3.23 32.83 4.58
C SER A 273 -4.13 31.88 5.39
N VAL A 274 -5.35 31.64 4.89
CA VAL A 274 -6.30 30.72 5.56
C VAL A 274 -5.79 29.28 5.51
N ALA A 275 -5.26 28.84 4.38
CA ALA A 275 -4.69 27.50 4.21
C ALA A 275 -3.56 27.23 5.21
N ARG A 276 -2.68 28.22 5.45
CA ARG A 276 -1.61 28.13 6.44
C ARG A 276 -2.15 28.11 7.88
N ARG A 277 -3.12 28.93 8.23
CA ARG A 277 -3.78 28.90 9.55
C ARG A 277 -4.43 27.54 9.81
N PHE A 278 -5.09 26.97 8.80
CA PHE A 278 -5.69 25.65 8.92
C PHE A 278 -4.63 24.54 9.03
N LEU A 279 -3.50 24.67 8.34
CA LEU A 279 -2.37 23.75 8.49
C LEU A 279 -1.84 23.73 9.93
N TRP A 280 -1.75 24.90 10.60
CA TRP A 280 -1.42 24.98 12.02
C TRP A 280 -2.45 24.24 12.90
N ALA A 281 -3.72 24.41 12.62
CA ALA A 281 -4.81 23.75 13.34
C ALA A 281 -4.76 22.22 13.17
N LEU A 282 -4.47 21.75 11.94
CA LEU A 282 -4.32 20.31 11.67
C LEU A 282 -3.19 19.67 12.47
N PHE A 283 -2.01 20.28 12.54
CA PHE A 283 -0.91 19.76 13.37
C PHE A 283 -1.19 19.86 14.87
N ALA A 284 -1.94 20.87 15.30
CA ALA A 284 -2.36 20.99 16.70
C ALA A 284 -3.35 19.86 17.08
N ALA A 285 -4.39 19.65 16.29
CA ALA A 285 -5.36 18.57 16.47
C ALA A 285 -4.70 17.18 16.43
N TYR A 286 -3.81 16.96 15.45
CA TYR A 286 -3.10 15.70 15.31
C TYR A 286 -2.20 15.39 16.51
N ARG A 287 -1.48 16.39 17.02
CA ARG A 287 -0.64 16.26 18.20
C ARG A 287 -1.45 15.99 19.47
N ASP A 288 -2.60 16.62 19.61
CA ASP A 288 -3.47 16.39 20.79
C ASP A 288 -3.99 14.93 20.81
N GLY A 289 -4.16 14.33 19.64
CA GLY A 289 -4.53 12.93 19.50
C GLY A 289 -6.01 12.68 19.77
N ASP A 290 -6.34 11.40 19.91
CA ASP A 290 -7.66 10.97 20.38
C ASP A 290 -7.75 11.06 21.92
N GLY A 291 -8.90 10.71 22.47
CA GLY A 291 -9.12 10.72 23.92
C GLY A 291 -8.20 9.79 24.72
N GLN A 292 -7.51 8.84 24.06
CA GLN A 292 -6.52 7.93 24.66
C GLN A 292 -5.08 8.31 24.32
N LYS A 293 -4.89 9.32 23.48
CA LYS A 293 -3.58 9.80 23.00
C LYS A 293 -2.76 8.75 22.26
N LEU A 294 -3.44 7.79 21.63
CA LEU A 294 -2.82 6.81 20.73
C LEU A 294 -2.41 7.45 19.40
N PRO A 295 -1.40 6.91 18.71
CA PRO A 295 -1.13 7.27 17.32
C PRO A 295 -2.36 7.01 16.44
N PHE A 296 -2.70 7.94 15.55
CA PHE A 296 -3.75 7.72 14.55
C PHE A 296 -3.29 6.69 13.51
N SER A 297 -3.59 5.41 13.74
CA SER A 297 -3.08 4.32 12.92
C SER A 297 -3.61 4.32 11.47
N GLY A 298 -4.80 4.88 11.23
CA GLY A 298 -5.46 4.94 9.93
C GLY A 298 -5.21 6.23 9.14
N ILE A 299 -4.56 7.23 9.74
CA ILE A 299 -4.33 8.53 9.13
C ILE A 299 -2.83 8.77 8.98
N ARG A 300 -2.42 9.24 7.81
CA ARG A 300 -1.07 9.71 7.55
C ARG A 300 -1.12 11.15 7.07
N LEU A 301 -0.36 12.02 7.72
CA LEU A 301 -0.12 13.37 7.26
C LEU A 301 1.18 13.40 6.45
N VAL A 302 1.13 13.91 5.23
CA VAL A 302 2.29 14.11 4.38
C VAL A 302 2.48 15.60 4.18
N LEU A 303 3.49 16.18 4.83
CA LEU A 303 3.87 17.57 4.64
C LEU A 303 4.83 17.68 3.46
N HIS A 304 4.40 18.37 2.42
CA HIS A 304 5.21 18.65 1.26
C HIS A 304 6.10 19.86 1.52
N ALA A 305 7.39 19.64 1.37
CA ALA A 305 8.44 20.64 1.57
C ALA A 305 9.19 20.90 0.26
N THR A 306 9.35 22.15 -0.09
CA THR A 306 10.05 22.59 -1.28
C THR A 306 11.29 23.43 -0.93
N PRO A 307 12.33 23.49 -1.78
CA PRO A 307 13.46 24.36 -1.54
C PRO A 307 13.09 25.86 -1.40
N GLN A 308 11.92 26.28 -1.92
CA GLN A 308 11.40 27.63 -1.86
C GLN A 308 10.74 28.00 -0.52
N ASP A 309 10.51 27.01 0.37
CA ASP A 309 9.91 27.24 1.69
C ASP A 309 10.95 27.82 2.68
N ALA A 310 11.32 29.09 2.48
CA ALA A 310 12.43 29.72 3.20
C ALA A 310 12.00 30.88 4.14
N ASP A 311 10.69 31.05 4.35
CA ASP A 311 10.21 32.12 5.25
C ASP A 311 10.36 31.71 6.75
N PRO A 312 10.43 32.69 7.69
CA PRO A 312 10.56 32.37 9.11
C PRO A 312 9.40 31.59 9.70
N GLU A 313 8.19 31.70 9.13
CA GLU A 313 7.01 30.94 9.58
C GLU A 313 7.13 29.46 9.22
N TRP A 314 7.82 29.12 8.11
CA TRP A 314 8.14 27.75 7.76
C TRP A 314 8.91 27.04 8.88
N GLN A 315 9.95 27.67 9.40
CA GLN A 315 10.76 27.10 10.49
C GLN A 315 9.91 26.76 11.70
N THR A 316 8.99 27.66 12.05
CA THR A 316 8.07 27.43 13.16
C THR A 316 7.10 26.28 12.85
N LEU A 317 6.62 26.18 11.62
CA LEU A 317 5.74 25.08 11.18
C LEU A 317 6.46 23.73 11.23
N VAL A 318 7.64 23.63 10.61
CA VAL A 318 8.35 22.35 10.55
C VAL A 318 8.71 21.83 11.93
N VAL A 319 9.06 22.70 12.89
CA VAL A 319 9.24 22.31 14.29
C VAL A 319 7.96 21.73 14.89
N LYS A 320 6.78 22.32 14.62
CA LYS A 320 5.49 21.77 15.09
C LYS A 320 5.17 20.44 14.43
N ALA A 321 5.41 20.30 13.14
CA ALA A 321 5.21 19.03 12.42
C ALA A 321 6.15 17.94 12.97
N CYS A 322 7.41 18.28 13.23
CA CYS A 322 8.37 17.39 13.88
C CYS A 322 7.94 16.99 15.29
N ARG A 323 7.42 17.93 16.08
CA ARG A 323 6.87 17.63 17.40
C ARG A 323 5.70 16.65 17.31
N ALA A 324 4.78 16.86 16.37
CA ALA A 324 3.65 15.93 16.13
C ALA A 324 4.18 14.54 15.70
N SER A 325 5.20 14.48 14.86
CA SER A 325 5.86 13.23 14.46
C SER A 325 6.48 12.49 15.64
N LEU A 326 7.21 13.20 16.52
CA LEU A 326 7.87 12.61 17.70
C LEU A 326 6.87 12.13 18.77
N GLU A 327 5.77 12.86 18.95
CA GLU A 327 4.77 12.57 19.98
C GLU A 327 3.69 11.58 19.51
N ARG A 328 3.40 11.48 18.20
CA ARG A 328 2.27 10.69 17.65
C ARG A 328 2.62 9.81 16.45
N GLY A 329 3.80 9.95 15.84
CA GLY A 329 4.15 9.23 14.62
C GLY A 329 3.29 9.61 13.40
N ASN A 330 3.43 8.86 12.28
CA ASN A 330 2.64 9.01 11.04
C ASN A 330 2.62 10.41 10.40
N VAL A 331 3.59 11.26 10.70
CA VAL A 331 3.86 12.50 9.98
C VAL A 331 5.08 12.27 9.09
N TRP A 332 4.88 12.42 7.79
CA TRP A 332 5.89 12.21 6.77
C TRP A 332 6.24 13.54 6.12
N PHE A 333 7.49 13.66 5.69
CA PHE A 333 7.96 14.80 4.91
C PHE A 333 8.22 14.33 3.49
N ALA A 334 7.54 14.91 2.51
CA ALA A 334 7.80 14.68 1.09
C ALA A 334 8.58 15.87 0.52
N PHE A 335 9.64 15.59 -0.25
CA PHE A 335 10.52 16.61 -0.80
C PHE A 335 10.27 16.78 -2.30
N ASP A 336 9.59 17.86 -2.65
CA ASP A 336 9.24 18.21 -4.02
C ASP A 336 10.31 19.16 -4.60
N HIS A 337 11.45 18.61 -5.02
CA HIS A 337 12.60 19.37 -5.52
C HIS A 337 12.33 20.12 -6.84
N THR A 338 11.31 19.72 -7.59
CA THR A 338 10.87 20.38 -8.83
C THR A 338 9.34 20.50 -8.86
N PRO A 339 8.78 21.47 -9.61
CA PRO A 339 7.33 21.63 -9.76
C PRO A 339 6.62 20.37 -10.30
N ASP A 340 7.24 19.66 -11.23
CA ASP A 340 6.69 18.41 -11.78
C ASP A 340 6.63 17.31 -10.71
N ARG A 341 7.62 17.30 -9.80
CA ARG A 341 7.67 16.35 -8.70
C ARG A 341 6.50 16.52 -7.76
N ALA A 342 6.07 17.75 -7.51
CA ALA A 342 4.94 18.04 -6.63
C ALA A 342 3.65 17.34 -7.06
N PHE A 343 3.39 17.21 -8.34
CA PHE A 343 2.23 16.46 -8.86
C PHE A 343 2.50 14.96 -8.91
N LEU A 344 3.69 14.57 -9.38
CA LEU A 344 4.08 13.17 -9.53
C LEU A 344 4.07 12.43 -8.19
N SER A 345 4.56 13.06 -7.11
CA SER A 345 4.63 12.46 -5.77
C SER A 345 3.26 12.08 -5.20
N ARG A 346 2.20 12.76 -5.65
CA ARG A 346 0.81 12.52 -5.20
C ARG A 346 0.07 11.60 -6.15
N PHE A 347 -0.07 12.02 -7.41
CA PHE A 347 -0.89 11.32 -8.39
C PHE A 347 -0.18 10.12 -9.05
N GLY A 348 1.12 9.99 -8.88
CA GLY A 348 1.91 8.94 -9.52
C GLY A 348 2.03 9.10 -11.04
N LEU A 349 1.63 10.24 -11.58
CA LEU A 349 1.58 10.58 -12.99
C LEU A 349 2.17 11.97 -13.22
N PRO A 350 2.77 12.24 -14.39
CA PRO A 350 3.21 13.59 -14.72
C PRO A 350 2.01 14.54 -14.86
N TYR A 351 2.22 15.81 -14.56
CA TYR A 351 1.24 16.87 -14.84
C TYR A 351 1.19 17.15 -16.35
N ALA A 352 0.52 16.27 -17.07
CA ALA A 352 0.38 16.34 -18.52
C ALA A 352 -1.00 16.90 -18.93
N ALA A 353 -1.23 17.08 -20.22
CA ALA A 353 -2.46 17.63 -20.78
C ALA A 353 -3.74 17.01 -20.20
N SER A 354 -3.74 15.70 -19.88
CA SER A 354 -4.90 15.02 -19.30
C SER A 354 -5.38 15.60 -17.95
N PHE A 355 -4.47 16.25 -17.19
CA PHE A 355 -4.78 16.95 -15.93
C PHE A 355 -4.78 18.47 -16.13
N ALA A 356 -3.85 18.99 -16.95
CA ALA A 356 -3.71 20.43 -17.19
C ALA A 356 -4.99 21.05 -17.81
N GLU A 357 -5.63 20.33 -18.73
CA GLU A 357 -6.89 20.75 -19.37
C GLU A 357 -8.14 20.40 -18.54
N ALA A 358 -8.02 19.53 -17.55
CA ALA A 358 -9.14 19.13 -16.68
C ALA A 358 -9.37 20.14 -15.56
N ALA A 359 -10.61 20.33 -15.15
CA ALA A 359 -10.94 21.04 -13.93
C ALA A 359 -10.49 20.23 -12.69
N THR A 360 -10.22 20.90 -11.58
CA THR A 360 -9.72 20.26 -10.35
C THR A 360 -10.71 19.25 -9.76
N ASP A 361 -11.99 19.43 -9.98
CA ASP A 361 -13.06 18.50 -9.61
C ASP A 361 -13.12 17.21 -10.46
N GLU A 362 -12.21 17.06 -11.43
CA GLU A 362 -12.00 15.85 -12.21
C GLU A 362 -10.68 15.14 -11.86
N TRP A 363 -9.89 15.69 -10.93
CA TRP A 363 -8.59 15.11 -10.62
C TRP A 363 -8.73 13.90 -9.72
N CYS A 364 -8.61 12.75 -10.37
CA CYS A 364 -8.58 11.44 -9.74
C CYS A 364 -7.60 10.56 -10.51
N ALA A 365 -6.76 9.83 -9.81
CA ALA A 365 -5.88 8.81 -10.34
C ALA A 365 -5.91 7.56 -9.46
N ALA A 366 -5.62 6.39 -10.02
CA ALA A 366 -5.59 5.15 -9.27
C ALA A 366 -4.34 4.32 -9.59
N ALA A 367 -3.81 3.64 -8.59
CA ALA A 367 -2.89 2.54 -8.80
C ALA A 367 -3.70 1.25 -8.87
N PHE A 368 -3.65 0.53 -10.00
CA PHE A 368 -4.44 -0.69 -10.15
C PHE A 368 -3.87 -1.84 -9.33
N GLN A 369 -2.55 -1.94 -9.26
CA GLN A 369 -1.86 -3.00 -8.53
C GLN A 369 -0.47 -2.53 -8.11
N ALA A 370 0.10 -3.17 -7.10
CA ALA A 370 1.51 -3.16 -6.76
C ALA A 370 2.06 -4.58 -6.91
N VAL A 371 3.17 -4.72 -7.64
CA VAL A 371 3.86 -5.99 -7.85
C VAL A 371 5.32 -5.80 -7.47
N ALA A 372 5.77 -6.54 -6.48
CA ALA A 372 7.18 -6.53 -6.12
C ALA A 372 7.98 -7.53 -6.96
N ILE A 373 9.21 -7.16 -7.30
CA ILE A 373 10.17 -7.99 -7.99
C ILE A 373 11.32 -8.35 -7.05
N ASN A 374 11.71 -9.62 -7.04
CA ASN A 374 12.77 -10.16 -6.21
C ASN A 374 14.13 -9.91 -6.86
N LEU A 375 14.82 -8.82 -6.48
CA LEU A 375 16.10 -8.46 -7.08
C LEU A 375 17.22 -9.48 -6.78
N PRO A 376 17.40 -10.00 -5.55
CA PRO A 376 18.40 -11.04 -5.25
C PRO A 376 18.30 -12.28 -6.14
N ARG A 377 17.09 -12.63 -6.59
CA ARG A 377 16.88 -13.75 -7.51
C ARG A 377 17.69 -13.61 -8.80
N ALA A 378 17.93 -12.37 -9.27
CA ALA A 378 18.72 -12.13 -10.45
C ALA A 378 20.19 -12.57 -10.27
N ALA A 379 20.77 -12.36 -9.08
CA ALA A 379 22.12 -12.87 -8.78
C ALA A 379 22.14 -14.39 -8.63
N HIS A 380 21.09 -14.98 -8.08
CA HIS A 380 21.03 -16.45 -7.92
C HIS A 380 20.89 -17.20 -9.24
N ARG A 381 20.32 -16.58 -10.26
CA ARG A 381 20.16 -17.18 -11.61
C ARG A 381 21.31 -16.91 -12.54
N ALA A 382 22.00 -15.79 -12.37
CA ALA A 382 23.17 -15.46 -13.16
C ALA A 382 24.36 -16.35 -12.80
N ALA A 383 25.19 -16.67 -13.77
CA ALA A 383 26.45 -17.36 -13.50
C ALA A 383 27.41 -16.43 -12.72
N PRO A 384 28.24 -16.96 -11.80
CA PRO A 384 29.15 -16.15 -10.99
C PRO A 384 29.99 -15.17 -11.84
N GLY A 385 29.95 -13.88 -11.46
CA GLY A 385 30.66 -12.81 -12.17
C GLY A 385 30.03 -12.33 -13.47
N LYS A 386 28.91 -12.89 -13.90
CA LYS A 386 28.20 -12.51 -15.15
C LYS A 386 27.17 -11.42 -14.91
N VAL A 387 27.64 -10.18 -14.69
CA VAL A 387 26.79 -9.02 -14.44
C VAL A 387 25.77 -8.78 -15.54
N VAL A 388 26.07 -9.09 -16.81
CA VAL A 388 25.13 -8.95 -17.92
C VAL A 388 23.90 -9.83 -17.70
N GLU A 389 24.08 -11.07 -17.29
CA GLU A 389 22.98 -12.02 -17.02
C GLU A 389 22.08 -11.53 -15.87
N VAL A 390 22.66 -10.81 -14.88
CA VAL A 390 21.86 -10.16 -13.81
C VAL A 390 20.89 -9.14 -14.40
N PHE A 391 21.34 -8.27 -15.32
CA PHE A 391 20.47 -7.27 -15.94
C PHE A 391 19.45 -7.89 -16.90
N GLU A 392 19.79 -8.97 -17.60
CA GLU A 392 18.84 -9.73 -18.42
C GLU A 392 17.72 -10.32 -17.57
N GLU A 393 18.07 -10.88 -16.42
CA GLU A 393 17.08 -11.42 -15.48
C GLU A 393 16.22 -10.31 -14.85
N LEU A 394 16.79 -9.15 -14.51
CA LEU A 394 16.01 -7.99 -14.07
C LEU A 394 15.00 -7.55 -15.12
N THR A 395 15.38 -7.53 -16.41
CA THR A 395 14.45 -7.24 -17.52
C THR A 395 13.34 -8.29 -17.59
N ARG A 396 13.66 -9.59 -17.43
CA ARG A 396 12.66 -10.66 -17.39
C ARG A 396 11.67 -10.48 -16.22
N LEU A 397 12.17 -10.12 -15.03
CA LEU A 397 11.31 -9.84 -13.87
C LEU A 397 10.39 -8.64 -14.11
N MET A 398 10.87 -7.60 -14.79
CA MET A 398 10.05 -6.45 -15.19
C MET A 398 8.97 -6.85 -16.20
N ASP A 399 9.27 -7.68 -17.18
CA ASP A 399 8.30 -8.15 -18.16
C ASP A 399 7.20 -9.01 -17.54
N ILE A 400 7.52 -9.93 -16.62
CA ILE A 400 6.51 -10.75 -15.93
C ILE A 400 5.66 -9.92 -14.96
N ALA A 401 6.24 -8.93 -14.29
CA ALA A 401 5.49 -7.99 -13.48
C ALA A 401 4.53 -7.16 -14.35
N ALA A 402 4.96 -6.70 -15.50
CA ALA A 402 4.12 -5.99 -16.44
C ALA A 402 2.97 -6.85 -16.96
N GLN A 403 3.22 -8.12 -17.29
CA GLN A 403 2.17 -9.05 -17.69
C GLN A 403 1.10 -9.20 -16.60
N SER A 404 1.50 -9.38 -15.34
CA SER A 404 0.58 -9.42 -14.20
C SER A 404 -0.31 -8.17 -14.11
N HIS A 405 0.28 -6.99 -14.29
CA HIS A 405 -0.48 -5.73 -14.29
C HIS A 405 -1.50 -5.65 -15.43
N LEU A 406 -1.13 -6.06 -16.63
CA LEU A 406 -2.01 -6.02 -17.80
C LEU A 406 -3.17 -7.01 -17.66
N GLU A 407 -2.93 -8.20 -17.13
CA GLU A 407 -3.97 -9.20 -16.90
C GLU A 407 -5.00 -8.71 -15.86
N LYS A 408 -4.54 -8.16 -14.73
CA LYS A 408 -5.44 -7.52 -13.76
C LYS A 408 -6.17 -6.32 -14.36
N ARG A 409 -5.51 -5.51 -15.16
CA ARG A 409 -6.13 -4.37 -15.84
C ARG A 409 -7.30 -4.82 -16.70
N VAL A 410 -7.13 -5.84 -17.55
CA VAL A 410 -8.19 -6.41 -18.39
C VAL A 410 -9.37 -6.90 -17.52
N PHE A 411 -9.08 -7.53 -16.39
CA PHE A 411 -10.09 -7.97 -15.45
C PHE A 411 -10.89 -6.79 -14.85
N LEU A 412 -10.21 -5.75 -14.36
CA LEU A 412 -10.86 -4.57 -13.79
C LEU A 412 -11.64 -3.76 -14.83
N GLU A 413 -11.16 -3.66 -16.06
CA GLU A 413 -11.86 -3.00 -17.16
C GLU A 413 -13.22 -3.68 -17.45
N LYS A 414 -13.30 -5.01 -17.40
CA LYS A 414 -14.55 -5.76 -17.53
C LYS A 414 -15.52 -5.45 -16.38
N LEU A 415 -15.01 -5.24 -15.16
CA LEU A 415 -15.85 -4.87 -14.02
C LEU A 415 -16.35 -3.42 -14.12
N LEU A 416 -15.47 -2.49 -14.52
CA LEU A 416 -15.81 -1.07 -14.72
C LEU A 416 -16.80 -0.88 -15.87
N ALA A 417 -16.71 -1.68 -16.93
CA ALA A 417 -17.62 -1.62 -18.08
C ALA A 417 -19.09 -1.92 -17.72
N ARG A 418 -19.36 -2.54 -16.56
CA ARG A 418 -20.71 -2.75 -16.05
C ARG A 418 -21.37 -1.47 -15.52
N GLY A 419 -20.62 -0.36 -15.44
CA GLY A 419 -21.15 0.94 -14.99
C GLY A 419 -21.60 0.93 -13.53
N GLU A 420 -22.63 1.72 -13.24
CA GLU A 420 -23.17 1.87 -11.88
C GLU A 420 -23.94 0.65 -11.37
N ASP A 421 -24.26 -0.31 -12.22
CA ASP A 421 -24.86 -1.60 -11.84
C ASP A 421 -23.81 -2.69 -11.54
N GLY A 422 -22.53 -2.37 -11.71
CA GLY A 422 -21.43 -3.30 -11.51
C GLY A 422 -20.78 -3.20 -10.12
N PRO A 423 -19.86 -4.14 -9.80
CA PRO A 423 -19.19 -4.18 -8.50
C PRO A 423 -18.25 -2.99 -8.25
N LEU A 424 -17.85 -2.25 -9.29
CA LEU A 424 -17.05 -1.03 -9.20
C LEU A 424 -17.87 0.25 -9.46
N ALA A 425 -19.14 0.22 -9.11
CA ALA A 425 -20.13 1.25 -9.40
C ALA A 425 -19.68 2.68 -9.02
N LEU A 426 -19.08 2.87 -7.83
CA LEU A 426 -18.62 4.20 -7.38
C LEU A 426 -17.49 4.74 -8.27
N LEU A 427 -16.57 3.86 -8.72
CA LEU A 427 -15.46 4.23 -9.60
C LEU A 427 -15.91 4.45 -11.05
N ALA A 428 -16.95 3.74 -11.48
CA ALA A 428 -17.56 3.86 -12.80
C ALA A 428 -18.56 5.03 -12.90
N ALA A 429 -18.99 5.58 -11.75
CA ALA A 429 -19.97 6.65 -11.70
C ALA A 429 -19.55 7.88 -12.51
N ARG A 430 -20.54 8.57 -13.07
CA ARG A 430 -20.31 9.81 -13.83
C ARG A 430 -20.60 11.03 -12.96
N ARG A 431 -19.65 11.96 -12.93
CA ARG A 431 -19.76 13.25 -12.24
C ARG A 431 -19.75 14.37 -13.28
N GLY A 432 -20.77 15.20 -13.29
CA GLY A 432 -20.90 16.24 -14.33
C GLY A 432 -20.86 15.67 -15.76
N GLY A 433 -21.36 14.45 -15.98
CA GLY A 433 -21.32 13.77 -17.29
C GLY A 433 -19.99 13.09 -17.64
N ARG A 434 -18.96 13.19 -16.80
CA ARG A 434 -17.61 12.61 -17.01
C ARG A 434 -17.35 11.46 -16.05
N PRO A 435 -16.62 10.40 -16.47
CA PRO A 435 -16.31 9.28 -15.59
C PRO A 435 -15.44 9.75 -14.41
N PHE A 436 -15.75 9.27 -13.19
CA PHE A 436 -14.97 9.56 -11.99
C PHE A 436 -13.54 9.06 -12.13
N LEU A 437 -13.34 7.78 -12.46
CA LEU A 437 -12.03 7.22 -12.76
C LEU A 437 -11.83 7.13 -14.29
N LYS A 438 -10.77 7.76 -14.79
CA LYS A 438 -10.33 7.64 -16.19
C LYS A 438 -9.20 6.60 -16.27
N LEU A 439 -9.34 5.61 -17.15
CA LEU A 439 -8.33 4.55 -17.33
C LEU A 439 -6.95 5.09 -17.77
N SER A 440 -6.92 6.24 -18.47
CA SER A 440 -5.67 6.93 -18.80
C SER A 440 -4.96 7.55 -17.59
N ARG A 441 -5.61 7.60 -16.43
CA ARG A 441 -5.07 8.11 -15.17
C ARG A 441 -4.83 6.98 -14.16
N THR A 442 -4.38 5.84 -14.66
CA THR A 442 -4.04 4.68 -13.83
C THR A 442 -2.56 4.35 -13.94
N THR A 443 -1.98 3.93 -12.82
CA THR A 443 -0.58 3.51 -12.71
C THR A 443 -0.46 2.03 -12.39
N HIS A 444 0.64 1.44 -12.82
CA HIS A 444 1.05 0.07 -12.54
C HIS A 444 2.37 0.13 -11.76
N ARG A 445 2.31 -0.12 -10.45
CA ARG A 445 3.46 0.04 -9.55
C ARG A 445 4.31 -1.22 -9.55
N VAL A 446 5.55 -1.13 -10.04
CA VAL A 446 6.55 -2.19 -9.91
C VAL A 446 7.49 -1.81 -8.76
N CYS A 447 7.65 -2.72 -7.80
CA CYS A 447 8.32 -2.45 -6.55
C CYS A 447 9.61 -3.28 -6.45
N PRO A 448 10.80 -2.70 -6.63
CA PRO A 448 12.06 -3.40 -6.42
C PRO A 448 12.22 -3.76 -4.94
N VAL A 449 12.70 -4.97 -4.63
CA VAL A 449 12.93 -5.46 -3.27
C VAL A 449 14.28 -6.18 -3.18
N GLY A 450 15.05 -5.91 -2.13
CA GLY A 450 16.33 -6.55 -1.91
C GLY A 450 17.48 -5.94 -2.72
N LEU A 451 17.47 -4.63 -2.97
CA LEU A 451 18.56 -3.99 -3.70
C LEU A 451 19.90 -4.11 -2.96
N ASN A 452 19.90 -3.92 -1.63
CA ASN A 452 21.10 -4.09 -0.82
C ASN A 452 21.63 -5.53 -0.91
N ASP A 453 20.73 -6.50 -0.87
CA ASP A 453 21.05 -7.92 -0.89
C ASP A 453 21.55 -8.35 -2.28
N LEU A 454 20.94 -7.88 -3.38
CA LEU A 454 21.45 -8.06 -4.74
C LEU A 454 22.86 -7.48 -4.87
N THR A 455 23.04 -6.24 -4.37
CA THR A 455 24.34 -5.54 -4.46
C THR A 455 25.42 -6.29 -3.73
N GLN A 456 25.14 -6.75 -2.51
CA GLN A 456 26.06 -7.55 -1.72
C GLN A 456 26.40 -8.89 -2.43
N ALA A 457 25.40 -9.52 -3.03
CA ALA A 457 25.59 -10.77 -3.78
C ALA A 457 26.52 -10.62 -5.00
N VAL A 458 26.45 -9.47 -5.69
CA VAL A 458 27.22 -9.22 -6.92
C VAL A 458 28.58 -8.60 -6.65
N THR A 459 28.67 -7.69 -5.67
CA THR A 459 29.89 -6.89 -5.42
C THR A 459 30.69 -7.34 -4.20
N GLY A 460 30.13 -8.19 -3.35
CA GLY A 460 30.69 -8.57 -2.04
C GLY A 460 30.51 -7.52 -0.94
N HIS A 461 29.89 -6.37 -1.26
CA HIS A 461 29.71 -5.24 -0.34
C HIS A 461 28.24 -4.79 -0.31
N GLN A 462 27.79 -4.37 0.88
CA GLN A 462 26.51 -3.71 1.02
C GLN A 462 26.55 -2.28 0.41
N LEU A 463 25.41 -1.72 0.10
CA LEU A 463 25.30 -0.39 -0.53
C LEU A 463 26.05 0.74 0.23
N HIS A 464 26.15 0.64 1.55
CA HIS A 464 26.80 1.65 2.38
C HIS A 464 28.32 1.44 2.55
N GLU A 465 28.86 0.28 2.16
CA GLU A 465 30.24 -0.09 2.46
C GLU A 465 31.23 0.39 1.38
N SER A 466 30.80 0.57 0.14
CA SER A 466 31.71 1.02 -0.93
C SER A 466 31.01 1.86 -2.00
N SER A 467 31.78 2.73 -2.68
CA SER A 467 31.28 3.48 -3.85
C SER A 467 30.92 2.55 -5.00
N VAL A 468 31.69 1.47 -5.20
CA VAL A 468 31.41 0.47 -6.26
C VAL A 468 30.04 -0.19 -6.04
N ALA A 469 29.71 -0.51 -4.78
CA ALA A 469 28.40 -1.06 -4.44
C ALA A 469 27.27 -0.06 -4.69
N ARG A 470 27.45 1.20 -4.30
CA ARG A 470 26.45 2.25 -4.59
C ARG A 470 26.26 2.50 -6.08
N ASP A 471 27.35 2.60 -6.83
CA ASP A 471 27.28 2.77 -8.29
C ASP A 471 26.56 1.60 -8.97
N PHE A 472 26.79 0.36 -8.49
CA PHE A 472 26.07 -0.80 -8.99
C PHE A 472 24.57 -0.71 -8.65
N GLY A 473 24.21 -0.39 -7.40
CA GLY A 473 22.83 -0.19 -6.97
C GLY A 473 22.11 0.89 -7.78
N ALA A 474 22.77 2.04 -8.00
CA ALA A 474 22.25 3.13 -8.82
C ALA A 474 22.02 2.70 -10.29
N ARG A 475 22.94 1.92 -10.86
CA ARG A 475 22.78 1.33 -12.21
C ARG A 475 21.59 0.37 -12.27
N VAL A 476 21.36 -0.43 -11.25
CA VAL A 476 20.19 -1.31 -11.17
C VAL A 476 18.91 -0.49 -11.21
N ILE A 477 18.78 0.54 -10.37
CA ILE A 477 17.59 1.40 -10.35
C ILE A 477 17.41 2.14 -11.67
N ALA A 478 18.46 2.68 -12.26
CA ALA A 478 18.41 3.33 -13.57
C ALA A 478 17.92 2.37 -14.68
N HIS A 479 18.40 1.11 -14.65
CA HIS A 479 17.94 0.08 -15.59
C HIS A 479 16.45 -0.21 -15.41
N LEU A 480 15.98 -0.43 -14.18
CA LEU A 480 14.57 -0.68 -13.91
C LEU A 480 13.68 0.51 -14.31
N ALA A 481 14.15 1.76 -14.13
CA ALA A 481 13.43 2.95 -14.56
C ALA A 481 13.33 3.05 -16.09
N ALA A 482 14.41 2.69 -16.80
CA ALA A 482 14.41 2.59 -18.27
C ALA A 482 13.44 1.51 -18.76
N GLU A 483 13.41 0.35 -18.10
CA GLU A 483 12.46 -0.73 -18.40
C GLU A 483 11.01 -0.31 -18.13
N ALA A 484 10.72 0.40 -17.05
CA ALA A 484 9.39 0.94 -16.78
C ALA A 484 8.94 1.91 -17.89
N THR A 485 9.87 2.74 -18.37
CA THR A 485 9.62 3.66 -19.50
C THR A 485 9.37 2.89 -20.81
N ARG A 486 10.17 1.87 -21.10
CA ARG A 486 9.99 0.98 -22.26
C ARG A 486 8.62 0.30 -22.24
N LEU A 487 8.24 -0.27 -21.10
CA LEU A 487 6.96 -0.93 -20.89
C LEU A 487 5.79 0.06 -21.01
N SER A 488 5.92 1.27 -20.46
CA SER A 488 4.91 2.31 -20.58
C SER A 488 4.65 2.69 -22.04
N SER A 489 5.70 2.88 -22.81
CA SER A 489 5.62 3.20 -24.24
C SER A 489 5.01 2.06 -25.06
N ARG A 490 5.46 0.81 -24.79
CA ARG A 490 4.97 -0.39 -25.50
C ARG A 490 3.48 -0.63 -25.26
N HIS A 491 3.01 -0.49 -24.03
CA HIS A 491 1.64 -0.83 -23.63
C HIS A 491 0.71 0.38 -23.54
N LYS A 492 1.20 1.59 -23.85
CA LYS A 492 0.45 2.86 -23.79
C LYS A 492 -0.27 3.05 -22.45
N THR A 493 0.44 2.76 -21.36
CA THR A 493 -0.02 2.90 -19.98
C THR A 493 1.16 3.32 -19.10
N HIS A 494 0.93 3.55 -17.79
CA HIS A 494 1.95 4.11 -16.91
C HIS A 494 2.50 3.04 -15.96
N PHE A 495 3.65 2.46 -16.29
CA PHE A 495 4.45 1.68 -15.36
C PHE A 495 5.38 2.62 -14.60
N VAL A 496 5.41 2.47 -13.29
CA VAL A 496 6.20 3.32 -12.40
C VAL A 496 6.91 2.47 -11.35
N LEU A 497 8.13 2.84 -11.01
CA LEU A 497 8.79 2.25 -9.86
C LEU A 497 8.22 2.87 -8.57
N ALA A 498 7.97 2.06 -7.57
CA ALA A 498 7.44 2.51 -6.29
C ALA A 498 8.00 1.68 -5.14
N GLU A 499 7.98 2.22 -3.93
CA GLU A 499 8.24 1.43 -2.74
C GLU A 499 7.03 0.55 -2.41
N SER A 500 7.27 -0.71 -2.03
CA SER A 500 6.24 -1.64 -1.55
C SER A 500 6.13 -1.60 -0.03
N HIS A 501 4.89 -1.69 0.45
CA HIS A 501 4.58 -1.73 1.86
C HIS A 501 3.83 -3.03 2.26
N ALA A 502 4.01 -4.11 1.47
CA ALA A 502 3.39 -5.40 1.75
C ALA A 502 4.10 -6.11 2.91
N GLU A 503 3.34 -6.48 3.93
CA GLU A 503 3.84 -7.26 5.06
C GLU A 503 4.24 -8.68 4.61
N GLY A 504 5.31 -9.23 5.17
CA GLY A 504 5.79 -10.60 4.92
C GLY A 504 6.40 -10.83 3.54
N MET A 505 6.49 -9.83 2.68
CA MET A 505 7.01 -9.96 1.32
C MET A 505 8.52 -10.24 1.31
N THR A 506 9.28 -9.47 2.06
CA THR A 506 10.75 -9.59 2.17
C THR A 506 11.17 -10.92 2.78
N GLU A 507 10.43 -11.37 3.80
CA GLU A 507 10.56 -12.69 4.42
C GLU A 507 10.26 -13.81 3.42
N ARG A 508 9.14 -13.70 2.69
CA ARG A 508 8.75 -14.67 1.68
C ARG A 508 9.81 -14.83 0.59
N PHE A 509 10.36 -13.73 0.08
CA PHE A 509 11.39 -13.77 -0.96
C PHE A 509 12.65 -14.47 -0.44
N ALA A 510 13.12 -14.12 0.75
CA ALA A 510 14.29 -14.74 1.35
C ALA A 510 14.10 -16.26 1.58
N HIS A 511 12.94 -16.67 2.09
CA HIS A 511 12.62 -18.09 2.30
C HIS A 511 12.51 -18.87 0.99
N MET A 512 11.93 -18.28 -0.06
CA MET A 512 11.86 -18.94 -1.37
C MET A 512 13.23 -19.09 -2.01
N ASP A 513 14.09 -18.05 -1.90
CA ASP A 513 15.45 -18.14 -2.42
C ASP A 513 16.28 -19.15 -1.65
N ALA A 514 16.18 -19.21 -0.32
CA ALA A 514 16.84 -20.25 0.48
C ALA A 514 16.39 -21.66 0.09
N ARG A 515 15.15 -21.85 -0.31
CA ARG A 515 14.60 -23.14 -0.73
C ARG A 515 15.05 -23.55 -2.14
N PHE A 516 15.02 -22.61 -3.10
CA PHE A 516 15.31 -22.92 -4.50
C PHE A 516 16.80 -22.80 -4.85
N PHE A 517 17.54 -22.00 -4.11
CA PHE A 517 18.97 -21.75 -4.28
C PHE A 517 19.69 -21.93 -2.93
N PRO A 518 19.74 -23.17 -2.41
CA PRO A 518 20.44 -23.43 -1.15
C PRO A 518 21.91 -23.05 -1.31
N ARG A 519 22.39 -22.16 -0.45
CA ARG A 519 23.78 -21.71 -0.44
C ARG A 519 24.68 -22.86 -0.07
N THR A 520 25.75 -23.07 -0.83
CA THR A 520 26.82 -23.99 -0.48
C THR A 520 28.07 -23.20 -0.06
N ALA A 521 28.90 -23.77 0.77
CA ALA A 521 30.17 -23.16 1.16
C ALA A 521 31.11 -22.85 -0.03
N ALA A 522 30.83 -23.44 -1.20
CA ALA A 522 31.56 -23.21 -2.44
C ALA A 522 31.19 -21.87 -3.15
N ASP A 523 30.09 -21.21 -2.78
CA ASP A 523 29.55 -20.05 -3.51
C ASP A 523 30.20 -18.72 -3.10
N GLY A 524 31.20 -18.74 -2.19
CA GLY A 524 31.98 -17.54 -1.81
C GLY A 524 31.20 -16.51 -0.97
N TYR A 525 29.98 -16.82 -0.57
CA TYR A 525 29.25 -15.99 0.38
C TYR A 525 29.77 -16.26 1.79
N PRO A 526 30.03 -15.23 2.60
CA PRO A 526 30.25 -15.44 4.02
C PRO A 526 28.97 -16.06 4.59
N LEU A 527 28.97 -17.38 4.76
CA LEU A 527 28.03 -18.08 5.60
C LEU A 527 28.35 -17.65 7.03
N ASP A 528 27.71 -16.62 7.49
CA ASP A 528 27.56 -16.45 8.92
C ASP A 528 26.50 -17.49 9.33
N ASP A 529 26.96 -18.67 9.72
CA ASP A 529 26.13 -19.81 10.14
C ASP A 529 25.21 -19.48 11.33
N ALA A 530 25.41 -18.31 11.93
CA ALA A 530 24.64 -17.83 13.06
C ALA A 530 23.27 -17.25 12.69
N TYR A 531 23.06 -16.76 11.45
CA TYR A 531 21.80 -16.12 11.04
C TYR A 531 21.45 -16.44 9.59
N PRO A 532 20.53 -17.40 9.33
CA PRO A 532 19.92 -17.51 8.01
C PRO A 532 19.28 -16.16 7.65
N VAL A 533 19.37 -15.76 6.38
CA VAL A 533 18.70 -14.52 5.93
C VAL A 533 17.20 -14.70 6.10
N GLU A 534 16.67 -14.18 7.20
CA GLU A 534 15.24 -14.31 7.53
C GLU A 534 14.38 -13.41 6.65
N ASN A 535 14.93 -12.26 6.21
CA ASN A 535 14.26 -11.31 5.32
C ASN A 535 15.28 -10.48 4.52
N TYR A 536 14.91 -10.11 3.30
CA TYR A 536 15.65 -9.13 2.49
C TYR A 536 15.34 -7.70 2.92
N VAL A 537 16.23 -6.77 2.58
CA VAL A 537 15.98 -5.34 2.78
C VAL A 537 14.84 -4.88 1.88
N ASN A 538 13.86 -4.19 2.45
CA ASN A 538 12.74 -3.69 1.68
C ASN A 538 13.17 -2.56 0.74
N GLY A 539 12.67 -2.60 -0.49
CA GLY A 539 12.86 -1.52 -1.46
C GLY A 539 14.30 -1.34 -1.93
N ALA A 540 14.60 -0.10 -2.29
CA ALA A 540 15.93 0.38 -2.68
C ALA A 540 16.56 1.15 -1.52
N LYS A 541 16.63 0.50 -0.36
CA LYS A 541 17.11 1.07 0.91
C LYS A 541 18.43 0.43 1.35
N LEU A 542 19.11 1.10 2.25
CA LEU A 542 20.25 0.58 2.98
C LEU A 542 19.81 -0.40 4.07
N SER A 543 20.72 -1.29 4.46
CA SER A 543 20.46 -2.21 5.57
C SER A 543 19.97 -1.46 6.82
N PRO A 544 18.95 -1.98 7.54
CA PRO A 544 18.52 -1.42 8.82
C PRO A 544 19.65 -1.38 9.87
N ALA A 545 20.64 -2.29 9.75
CA ALA A 545 21.79 -2.41 10.63
C ALA A 545 22.96 -1.49 10.25
N ALA A 546 22.87 -0.75 9.15
CA ALA A 546 23.94 0.17 8.74
C ALA A 546 24.10 1.31 9.77
N ASP A 547 25.28 1.39 10.39
CA ASP A 547 25.62 2.41 11.38
C ASP A 547 25.95 3.73 10.68
N LEU A 548 24.91 4.49 10.38
CA LEU A 548 24.95 5.74 9.66
C LEU A 548 24.10 6.78 10.37
N SER A 549 24.56 8.04 10.32
CA SER A 549 23.68 9.13 10.71
C SER A 549 22.45 9.22 9.78
N PRO A 550 21.32 9.73 10.25
CA PRO A 550 20.11 9.91 9.42
C PRO A 550 20.37 10.71 8.15
N TRP A 551 21.24 11.71 8.22
CA TRP A 551 21.66 12.49 7.05
C TRP A 551 22.41 11.63 6.02
N GLN A 552 23.42 10.87 6.46
CA GLN A 552 24.18 9.99 5.56
C GLN A 552 23.26 8.94 4.91
N ARG A 553 22.32 8.37 5.69
CA ARG A 553 21.34 7.44 5.19
C ARG A 553 20.46 8.08 4.11
N ALA A 554 19.91 9.28 4.37
CA ALA A 554 19.08 10.01 3.42
C ALA A 554 19.84 10.38 2.15
N GLN A 555 21.10 10.78 2.27
CA GLN A 555 21.97 11.11 1.14
C GLN A 555 22.21 9.87 0.26
N TRP A 556 22.63 8.77 0.84
CA TRP A 556 23.00 7.57 0.08
C TRP A 556 21.80 6.85 -0.50
N GLU A 557 20.68 6.78 0.22
CA GLU A 557 19.43 6.25 -0.34
C GLU A 557 18.94 7.13 -1.50
N GLY A 558 19.02 8.45 -1.37
CA GLY A 558 18.69 9.38 -2.44
C GLY A 558 19.57 9.24 -3.67
N GLU A 559 20.89 9.07 -3.50
CA GLU A 559 21.85 8.83 -4.59
C GLU A 559 21.51 7.55 -5.38
N VAL A 560 21.16 6.48 -4.68
CA VAL A 560 20.79 5.20 -5.31
C VAL A 560 19.43 5.28 -5.99
N GLN A 561 18.46 5.90 -5.34
CA GLN A 561 17.09 5.99 -5.86
C GLN A 561 16.94 6.98 -7.00
N GLN A 562 17.78 8.01 -7.06
CA GLN A 562 17.81 9.04 -8.10
C GLN A 562 16.45 9.67 -8.40
N GLY A 563 15.56 9.74 -7.41
CA GLY A 563 14.20 10.23 -7.58
C GLY A 563 13.29 9.35 -8.47
N SER A 564 13.73 8.17 -8.86
CA SER A 564 12.98 7.29 -9.77
C SER A 564 11.86 6.51 -9.10
N LEU A 565 11.89 6.37 -7.76
CA LEU A 565 10.88 5.65 -7.02
C LEU A 565 9.80 6.60 -6.48
N LEU A 566 8.54 6.20 -6.65
CA LEU A 566 7.40 6.85 -5.99
C LEU A 566 7.30 6.38 -4.53
N ASN A 567 6.92 7.30 -3.66
CA ASN A 567 6.70 7.04 -2.22
C ASN A 567 7.91 6.43 -1.50
N ALA A 568 9.12 6.59 -2.03
CA ALA A 568 10.33 6.18 -1.35
C ALA A 568 10.60 7.10 -0.16
N THR A 569 10.86 6.50 0.99
CA THR A 569 11.11 7.23 2.24
C THR A 569 12.39 6.74 2.89
N THR A 570 13.18 7.67 3.41
CA THR A 570 14.25 7.34 4.34
C THR A 570 13.68 7.19 5.75
N ASP A 571 13.90 6.03 6.37
CA ASP A 571 13.43 5.74 7.71
C ASP A 571 14.44 6.22 8.76
N VAL A 572 13.95 7.01 9.72
CA VAL A 572 14.69 7.43 10.91
C VAL A 572 14.05 6.75 12.12
N TRP A 573 14.58 5.59 12.50
CA TRP A 573 14.10 4.87 13.68
C TRP A 573 14.63 5.54 14.94
N LEU A 574 13.72 5.90 15.84
CA LEU A 574 14.07 6.63 17.06
C LEU A 574 14.25 5.68 18.24
N GLY A 575 15.27 5.95 19.05
CA GLY A 575 15.50 5.27 20.33
C GLY A 575 14.69 5.89 21.47
N ASP A 576 14.96 5.44 22.70
CA ASP A 576 14.26 5.94 23.89
C ASP A 576 14.60 7.42 24.21
N ALA A 577 15.82 7.87 23.90
CA ALA A 577 16.22 9.26 23.99
C ALA A 577 15.87 10.00 22.69
N LEU A 578 14.67 10.54 22.62
CA LEU A 578 14.20 11.27 21.45
C LEU A 578 15.03 12.53 21.17
N PRO A 579 15.21 12.89 19.90
CA PRO A 579 15.71 14.20 19.53
C PRO A 579 14.69 15.30 19.89
N THR A 580 15.16 16.53 19.99
CA THR A 580 14.22 17.66 20.09
C THR A 580 13.54 17.91 18.74
N PRO A 581 12.34 18.52 18.73
CA PRO A 581 11.67 18.89 17.48
C PRO A 581 12.52 19.79 16.59
N GLU A 582 13.35 20.65 17.18
CA GLU A 582 14.27 21.57 16.49
C GLU A 582 15.42 20.81 15.80
N GLN A 583 15.95 19.76 16.45
CA GLN A 583 16.98 18.89 15.85
C GLN A 583 16.41 18.13 14.64
N LEU A 584 15.21 17.56 14.78
CA LEU A 584 14.56 16.87 13.67
C LEU A 584 14.21 17.85 12.53
N ALA A 585 13.77 19.06 12.84
CA ALA A 585 13.52 20.11 11.86
C ALA A 585 14.78 20.50 11.09
N THR A 586 15.93 20.57 11.78
CA THR A 586 17.24 20.80 11.13
C THR A 586 17.57 19.70 10.13
N LEU A 587 17.30 18.43 10.46
CA LEU A 587 17.49 17.32 9.52
C LEU A 587 16.54 17.45 8.31
N VAL A 588 15.26 17.76 8.54
CA VAL A 588 14.25 17.96 7.47
C VAL A 588 14.73 19.07 6.52
N ASP A 589 15.18 20.21 7.03
CA ASP A 589 15.67 21.31 6.21
C ASP A 589 16.96 20.94 5.46
N LYS A 590 17.88 20.23 6.11
CA LYS A 590 19.09 19.76 5.46
C LYS A 590 18.81 18.84 4.29
N VAL A 591 17.86 17.92 4.44
CA VAL A 591 17.41 17.02 3.36
C VAL A 591 16.68 17.79 2.28
N ARG A 592 15.81 18.72 2.64
CA ARG A 592 15.04 19.55 1.70
C ARG A 592 15.94 20.35 0.76
N PHE A 593 17.04 20.92 1.28
CA PHE A 593 17.96 21.75 0.47
C PHE A 593 19.02 20.95 -0.29
N ASN A 594 19.53 19.87 0.30
CA ASN A 594 20.73 19.20 -0.19
C ASN A 594 20.52 17.70 -0.47
N GLY A 595 19.36 17.15 -0.09
CA GLY A 595 19.09 15.74 -0.23
C GLY A 595 18.58 15.37 -1.61
N LEU A 596 18.75 14.11 -1.94
CA LEU A 596 18.20 13.49 -3.15
C LEU A 596 17.03 12.54 -2.84
N THR A 597 16.85 12.19 -1.56
CA THR A 597 15.71 11.37 -1.14
C THR A 597 14.39 12.12 -1.35
N THR A 598 13.35 11.39 -1.66
CA THR A 598 12.03 11.96 -1.97
C THR A 598 11.10 12.03 -0.77
N GLY A 599 11.48 11.39 0.34
CA GLY A 599 10.73 11.44 1.59
C GLY A 599 11.54 11.07 2.82
N LEU A 600 11.08 11.53 3.97
CA LEU A 600 11.67 11.22 5.28
C LEU A 600 10.56 10.90 6.27
N MET A 601 10.76 9.86 7.08
CA MET A 601 9.84 9.45 8.13
C MET A 601 10.59 9.22 9.44
N ALA A 602 10.25 9.98 10.47
CA ALA A 602 10.72 9.72 11.83
C ALA A 602 9.72 8.81 12.55
N SER A 603 10.24 7.70 13.09
CA SER A 603 9.41 6.62 13.64
C SER A 603 9.75 6.35 15.11
N PRO A 604 9.13 7.07 16.08
CA PRO A 604 9.19 6.70 17.48
C PRO A 604 8.45 5.38 17.72
N GLU A 605 8.78 4.68 18.80
CA GLU A 605 7.99 3.57 19.31
C GLU A 605 7.08 4.06 20.44
N PHE A 606 6.00 3.33 20.72
CA PHE A 606 5.06 3.67 21.79
C PHE A 606 4.79 2.45 22.65
N THR A 607 4.60 2.68 23.93
CA THR A 607 4.12 1.67 24.89
C THR A 607 2.71 2.01 25.32
N ALA A 608 1.76 1.11 25.06
CA ALA A 608 0.36 1.23 25.46
C ALA A 608 0.04 0.24 26.57
N CYS A 609 -0.50 0.72 27.68
CA CYS A 609 -0.89 -0.11 28.83
C CYS A 609 -2.35 -0.59 28.68
N SER A 610 -2.58 -1.91 28.74
CA SER A 610 -3.92 -2.47 28.67
C SER A 610 -4.71 -2.35 29.99
N VAL A 611 -4.05 -2.00 31.10
CA VAL A 611 -4.68 -1.86 32.43
C VAL A 611 -5.23 -0.47 32.67
N CYS A 612 -4.44 0.59 32.43
CA CYS A 612 -4.84 1.96 32.72
C CYS A 612 -5.01 2.85 31.48
N GLY A 613 -4.78 2.32 30.27
CA GLY A 613 -4.89 3.07 29.02
C GLY A 613 -3.76 4.08 28.78
N HIS A 614 -2.77 4.18 29.69
CA HIS A 614 -1.66 5.11 29.51
C HIS A 614 -0.82 4.77 28.30
N VAL A 615 -0.48 5.78 27.49
CA VAL A 615 0.43 5.66 26.35
C VAL A 615 1.65 6.54 26.58
N ALA A 616 2.83 5.95 26.45
CA ALA A 616 4.11 6.63 26.55
C ALA A 616 4.91 6.43 25.26
N VAL A 617 5.73 7.41 24.91
CA VAL A 617 6.74 7.25 23.85
C VAL A 617 7.90 6.41 24.39
N GLY A 618 8.44 5.54 23.51
CA GLY A 618 9.46 4.56 23.87
C GLY A 618 8.91 3.14 24.06
N SER A 619 9.83 2.18 24.17
CA SER A 619 9.50 0.76 24.36
C SER A 619 9.85 0.35 25.80
N ALA A 620 8.84 0.19 26.65
CA ALA A 620 9.00 -0.17 28.06
C ALA A 620 8.40 -1.56 28.35
N ARG A 621 8.95 -2.25 29.37
CA ARG A 621 8.48 -3.56 29.83
C ARG A 621 7.33 -3.45 30.87
N ALA A 622 7.09 -2.25 31.38
CA ALA A 622 6.02 -1.98 32.33
C ALA A 622 5.50 -0.56 32.13
N CYS A 623 4.25 -0.33 32.51
CA CYS A 623 3.59 0.96 32.39
C CYS A 623 4.25 2.01 33.31
N ALA A 624 4.62 3.15 32.76
CA ALA A 624 5.21 4.26 33.53
C ALA A 624 4.21 4.90 34.52
N ALA A 625 2.90 4.77 34.28
CA ALA A 625 1.88 5.39 35.14
C ALA A 625 1.40 4.47 36.26
N CYS A 626 1.17 3.16 36.00
CA CYS A 626 0.60 2.25 37.00
C CYS A 626 1.50 1.05 37.36
N GLY A 627 2.69 0.93 36.76
CA GLY A 627 3.63 -0.17 37.01
C GLY A 627 3.22 -1.54 36.43
N ALA A 628 2.06 -1.65 35.78
CA ALA A 628 1.56 -2.92 35.26
C ALA A 628 2.46 -3.45 34.14
N PRO A 629 2.78 -4.79 34.11
CA PRO A 629 3.56 -5.40 33.05
C PRO A 629 2.75 -5.69 31.77
N GLN A 630 1.43 -5.52 31.82
CA GLN A 630 0.54 -5.72 30.68
C GLN A 630 0.62 -4.52 29.72
N VAL A 631 1.70 -4.45 28.99
CA VAL A 631 1.96 -3.39 28.00
C VAL A 631 2.14 -3.99 26.62
N GLU A 632 1.74 -3.23 25.59
CA GLU A 632 1.94 -3.55 24.18
C GLU A 632 2.84 -2.49 23.55
N THR A 633 3.85 -2.94 22.80
CA THR A 633 4.66 -2.03 22.01
C THR A 633 4.02 -1.81 20.64
N LEU A 634 3.86 -0.54 20.26
CA LEU A 634 3.48 -0.13 18.92
C LEU A 634 4.71 0.42 18.20
N ALA A 635 5.03 -0.15 17.04
CA ALA A 635 6.16 0.28 16.24
C ALA A 635 5.78 0.34 14.75
N MET A 636 6.58 1.06 13.96
CA MET A 636 6.38 1.18 12.52
C MET A 636 6.79 -0.12 11.83
N LEU A 637 5.81 -0.78 11.20
CA LEU A 637 6.01 -1.92 10.31
C LEU A 637 5.61 -1.49 8.89
N THR A 638 6.56 -1.57 7.98
CA THR A 638 6.43 -1.10 6.60
C THR A 638 6.04 0.38 6.50
N ASN A 639 4.84 0.80 6.73
CA ASN A 639 4.46 2.22 6.70
C ASN A 639 3.27 2.55 7.61
N ARG A 640 3.03 1.73 8.62
CA ARG A 640 1.98 1.96 9.63
C ARG A 640 2.39 1.48 11.01
N TYR A 641 1.87 2.14 12.03
CA TYR A 641 2.01 1.65 13.40
C TYR A 641 1.19 0.40 13.61
N SER A 642 1.82 -0.60 14.20
CA SER A 642 1.21 -1.89 14.46
C SER A 642 1.76 -2.51 15.74
N ARG A 643 1.01 -3.47 16.29
CA ARG A 643 1.37 -4.20 17.52
C ARG A 643 2.54 -5.13 17.23
N VAL A 644 3.63 -4.95 17.95
CA VAL A 644 4.85 -5.78 17.80
C VAL A 644 4.59 -7.24 18.15
N SER A 645 3.66 -7.51 19.09
CA SER A 645 3.25 -8.88 19.44
C SER A 645 2.63 -9.67 18.28
N GLY A 646 2.09 -8.98 17.27
CA GLY A 646 1.53 -9.60 16.06
C GLY A 646 2.52 -9.74 14.91
N TRP A 647 3.78 -9.33 15.05
CA TRP A 647 4.77 -9.40 13.99
C TRP A 647 5.33 -10.80 13.83
N SER A 648 5.72 -11.16 12.60
CA SER A 648 6.49 -12.39 12.35
C SER A 648 7.86 -12.33 13.05
N THR A 649 8.46 -13.49 13.28
CA THR A 649 9.81 -13.59 13.87
C THR A 649 10.82 -12.78 13.05
N ALA A 650 10.76 -12.85 11.73
CA ALA A 650 11.65 -12.12 10.83
C ALA A 650 11.48 -10.59 10.97
N ALA A 651 10.24 -10.08 11.08
CA ALA A 651 9.99 -8.66 11.29
C ALA A 651 10.48 -8.19 12.67
N GLN A 652 10.33 -9.03 13.71
CA GLN A 652 10.87 -8.72 15.04
C GLN A 652 12.40 -8.71 15.05
N SER A 653 13.04 -9.66 14.34
CA SER A 653 14.49 -9.72 14.15
C SER A 653 15.00 -8.47 13.43
N GLU A 654 14.35 -8.04 12.35
CA GLU A 654 14.68 -6.79 11.66
C GLU A 654 14.60 -5.59 12.61
N ARG A 655 13.51 -5.48 13.40
CA ARG A 655 13.34 -4.40 14.39
C ARG A 655 14.51 -4.35 15.40
N HIS A 656 15.00 -5.51 15.84
CA HIS A 656 16.14 -5.57 16.75
C HIS A 656 17.45 -5.10 16.11
N ARG A 657 17.60 -5.31 14.80
CA ARG A 657 18.79 -4.87 14.04
C ARG A 657 18.77 -3.40 13.64
N ARG A 658 17.64 -2.70 13.76
CA ARG A 658 17.52 -1.27 13.41
C ARG A 658 18.48 -0.46 14.25
N VAL A 659 19.34 0.33 13.59
CA VAL A 659 20.14 1.35 14.25
C VAL A 659 19.22 2.50 14.66
N ARG A 660 19.04 2.66 15.96
CA ARG A 660 18.16 3.68 16.54
C ARG A 660 18.90 4.96 16.80
N VAL A 661 18.31 6.04 16.34
CA VAL A 661 18.83 7.39 16.48
C VAL A 661 18.45 7.96 17.83
N THR A 662 19.40 8.57 18.52
CA THR A 662 19.19 9.32 19.76
C THR A 662 19.42 10.81 19.49
N GLY A 663 19.01 11.66 20.43
CA GLY A 663 19.18 13.11 20.31
C GLY A 663 20.63 13.60 20.08
N HIS A 664 21.63 12.75 20.34
CA HIS A 664 23.05 13.07 20.11
C HIS A 664 23.57 12.67 18.73
N SER A 665 22.80 11.89 17.95
CA SER A 665 23.23 11.31 16.67
C SER A 665 22.47 11.85 15.44
N LEU A 666 21.65 12.89 15.61
CA LEU A 666 20.94 13.58 14.52
C LEU A 666 21.81 14.61 13.79
#